data_2ba1d128c1800b6d0c68595499baec9b
#
_entry.id   2ba1d128c1800b6d0c68595499baec9b
#
_cell.length_a   1.000
_cell.length_b   1.000
_cell.length_c   1.000
_cell.angle_alpha   90.00
_cell.angle_beta   90.00
_cell.angle_gamma   90.00
#
_symmetry.space_group_name_H-M   'P 1'
#
loop_
_entity.id
_entity.type
_entity.pdbx_description
1 polymer ?
#
loop_
_entity_poly.entity_id
_entity_poly.type
_entity_poly.pdbx_seq_one_letter_code
_entity_poly.pdbx_strand_id
1 'polypeptide(L)'
;QVSHSTSEFDITDLLNEGENSVAVLVVKWCDGSYLEDQDKLRMSGIFRDVYLIRRPLAHIRDYFVKTTVSDDLSHADIRVEMDFIGLPDVTAELYDAEGALLESTAGAEPNFALENPHLWNAEDPYQYTIVFRTADEVIEQKVGISKIEIRDSVLYFNNVKIKLRGVNRHDSDPVTGYTISREQAKRDLFLMKQHNINAVRTSHYPNAPWFLQLCSEYGFYVIAEADIEGHGAAAQTGGYGMDEYADNALNPIFDKAIMDRIQRSVIRDKNNACVLMWSYGNETGWGPSFEKAGAWVREYDPSRLTHYENTYYDARGHKNDLSSLTTESRMYSAPEWIDEYMVDPKYTKPLVLCEYIHAMGNGPGDAEQYQQLIMKYDRFMGGFVWEWCDHAVYGGTTPDNRDIFRYGGDFGEYPHDGNFCMDGLVYPDRTPHTGLLEYKNVIRPVRAALVNRETGEIQLTNYRDFTNTEEFLTLSWEIQQDGDTVACGVMDDIKIAPHESGVITLPDAIPTEGDVAVLLQYSAKKNDSVFFEKGHPLGFDQLIVSRGARKEEALRKGFVIAEEDSRAVTVTGDSFRYVFSKTEGVFTAMVKNNVNIMTRPMTWNVWRAPTDNDQFVRKEWEQAGYNEPAIKVYACNAKEEDGVVVIDCKLSLAAVYRRPFLHLDCRFTVDAEGKVRAEINGKRDMERPFLPRFGLRMFLPKSFDTAEYYGYGPYESYCDKHHASSLGHFAQTADDLFEDYVKPQENGTLHMTR
;
A
#
# COMPACT_ATOMS: atom_id res chain seq x y z
N GLN A 1 -28.97 -8.25 -14.35
CA GLN A 1 -28.89 -7.56 -13.05
C GLN A 1 -27.44 -7.56 -12.59
N VAL A 2 -27.10 -6.62 -11.72
CA VAL A 2 -25.73 -6.36 -11.27
C VAL A 2 -25.71 -6.45 -9.75
N SER A 3 -24.74 -7.15 -9.16
CA SER A 3 -24.72 -7.41 -7.70
C SER A 3 -24.44 -6.16 -6.89
N HIS A 4 -23.53 -5.31 -7.34
CA HIS A 4 -23.08 -4.13 -6.58
C HIS A 4 -23.77 -2.81 -7.01
N SER A 5 -24.73 -2.86 -7.94
CA SER A 5 -25.53 -1.72 -8.34
C SER A 5 -26.99 -1.88 -7.95
N THR A 6 -27.69 -0.76 -7.77
CA THR A 6 -29.10 -0.75 -7.36
C THR A 6 -30.01 -1.39 -8.40
N SER A 7 -30.88 -2.29 -7.95
CA SER A 7 -31.99 -2.82 -8.75
C SER A 7 -33.28 -2.12 -8.35
N GLU A 8 -33.92 -1.44 -9.28
CA GLU A 8 -35.16 -0.69 -9.07
C GLU A 8 -36.34 -1.38 -9.77
N PHE A 9 -37.46 -1.44 -9.08
CA PHE A 9 -38.70 -2.00 -9.59
C PHE A 9 -39.86 -1.07 -9.22
N ASP A 10 -40.64 -0.63 -10.23
CA ASP A 10 -41.90 0.02 -10.00
C ASP A 10 -42.97 -1.04 -9.66
N ILE A 11 -43.48 -0.97 -8.46
CA ILE A 11 -44.51 -1.91 -7.95
C ILE A 11 -45.85 -1.24 -7.73
N THR A 12 -46.05 -0.01 -8.17
CA THR A 12 -47.21 0.81 -7.93
C THR A 12 -48.54 0.09 -8.26
N ASP A 13 -48.60 -0.49 -9.45
CA ASP A 13 -49.79 -1.20 -9.94
C ASP A 13 -49.95 -2.62 -9.33
N LEU A 14 -48.98 -3.09 -8.55
CA LEU A 14 -49.00 -4.40 -7.92
C LEU A 14 -49.47 -4.38 -6.47
N LEU A 15 -49.56 -3.17 -5.88
CA LEU A 15 -49.91 -3.01 -4.46
C LEU A 15 -51.42 -3.13 -4.24
N ASN A 16 -51.80 -3.81 -3.16
CA ASN A 16 -53.16 -3.92 -2.68
C ASN A 16 -53.32 -3.11 -1.38
N GLU A 17 -54.58 -2.73 -1.07
CA GLU A 17 -54.86 -2.21 0.26
C GLU A 17 -54.60 -3.28 1.33
N GLY A 18 -53.91 -2.92 2.40
CA GLY A 18 -53.58 -3.81 3.50
C GLY A 18 -52.22 -4.50 3.34
N GLU A 19 -52.15 -5.78 3.63
CA GLU A 19 -50.90 -6.53 3.66
C GLU A 19 -50.45 -6.92 2.23
N ASN A 20 -49.18 -6.68 1.95
CA ASN A 20 -48.52 -7.07 0.71
C ASN A 20 -47.26 -7.92 1.02
N SER A 21 -46.96 -8.88 0.18
CA SER A 21 -45.80 -9.75 0.33
C SER A 21 -44.83 -9.52 -0.80
N VAL A 22 -43.53 -9.39 -0.46
CA VAL A 22 -42.41 -9.29 -1.41
C VAL A 22 -41.52 -10.52 -1.28
N ALA A 23 -41.24 -11.18 -2.38
CA ALA A 23 -40.32 -12.30 -2.45
C ALA A 23 -39.15 -11.94 -3.39
N VAL A 24 -37.93 -12.13 -2.93
CA VAL A 24 -36.70 -11.89 -3.69
C VAL A 24 -35.97 -13.21 -3.91
N LEU A 25 -35.78 -13.58 -5.20
CA LEU A 25 -34.94 -14.72 -5.56
C LEU A 25 -33.54 -14.23 -5.87
N VAL A 26 -32.56 -14.65 -5.06
CA VAL A 26 -31.13 -14.41 -5.30
C VAL A 26 -30.54 -15.67 -5.92
N VAL A 27 -29.99 -15.52 -7.13
CA VAL A 27 -29.40 -16.63 -7.88
C VAL A 27 -27.89 -16.61 -7.70
N LYS A 28 -27.33 -17.69 -7.12
CA LYS A 28 -25.88 -17.80 -6.88
C LYS A 28 -25.07 -17.92 -8.17
N TRP A 29 -25.62 -18.62 -9.17
CA TRP A 29 -24.98 -18.87 -10.46
C TRP A 29 -25.76 -18.16 -11.57
N CYS A 30 -25.13 -17.17 -12.19
CA CYS A 30 -25.74 -16.31 -13.21
C CYS A 30 -24.65 -15.70 -14.10
N ASP A 31 -24.96 -14.68 -14.92
CA ASP A 31 -23.97 -13.92 -15.70
C ASP A 31 -22.93 -13.25 -14.81
N GLY A 32 -23.26 -12.87 -13.58
CA GLY A 32 -22.30 -12.39 -12.58
C GLY A 32 -21.20 -13.39 -12.23
N SER A 33 -21.45 -14.71 -12.41
CA SER A 33 -20.40 -15.73 -12.21
C SER A 33 -19.24 -15.61 -13.21
N TYR A 34 -19.40 -14.85 -14.29
CA TYR A 34 -18.40 -14.62 -15.34
C TYR A 34 -17.89 -13.18 -15.37
N LEU A 35 -18.68 -12.21 -14.90
CA LEU A 35 -18.39 -10.77 -14.99
C LEU A 35 -18.20 -10.10 -13.63
N GLU A 36 -18.47 -10.80 -12.53
CA GLU A 36 -18.31 -10.32 -11.16
C GLU A 36 -17.49 -11.35 -10.35
N ASP A 37 -16.44 -11.85 -10.98
CA ASP A 37 -15.59 -12.92 -10.48
C ASP A 37 -14.30 -12.35 -9.90
N GLN A 38 -14.45 -11.53 -8.85
CA GLN A 38 -13.37 -10.85 -8.15
C GLN A 38 -12.44 -11.85 -7.45
N ASP A 39 -11.16 -11.51 -7.39
CA ASP A 39 -10.12 -12.30 -6.71
C ASP A 39 -10.16 -12.07 -5.19
N LYS A 40 -11.21 -12.54 -4.56
CA LYS A 40 -11.44 -12.46 -3.11
C LYS A 40 -12.38 -13.56 -2.60
N LEU A 41 -12.61 -13.63 -1.29
CA LEU A 41 -13.64 -14.50 -0.72
C LEU A 41 -15.00 -14.28 -1.40
N ARG A 42 -15.70 -15.36 -1.78
CA ARG A 42 -16.99 -15.29 -2.46
C ARG A 42 -18.13 -15.48 -1.48
N MET A 43 -19.00 -14.47 -1.39
CA MET A 43 -20.16 -14.47 -0.54
C MET A 43 -21.42 -14.31 -1.39
N SER A 44 -22.58 -14.71 -0.86
CA SER A 44 -23.85 -14.64 -1.56
C SER A 44 -24.93 -14.08 -0.63
N GLY A 45 -25.97 -13.48 -1.19
CA GLY A 45 -27.10 -12.95 -0.46
C GLY A 45 -27.36 -11.49 -0.79
N ILE A 46 -28.17 -10.84 0.04
CA ILE A 46 -28.46 -9.41 -0.03
C ILE A 46 -27.58 -8.73 0.99
N PHE A 47 -26.57 -8.00 0.54
CA PHE A 47 -25.52 -7.40 1.39
C PHE A 47 -25.60 -5.87 1.49
N ARG A 48 -26.57 -5.25 0.82
CA ARG A 48 -26.85 -3.80 0.90
C ARG A 48 -28.32 -3.55 1.21
N ASP A 49 -28.65 -2.31 1.49
CA ASP A 49 -29.98 -1.90 1.93
C ASP A 49 -31.10 -2.25 0.93
N VAL A 50 -32.25 -2.68 1.48
CA VAL A 50 -33.50 -2.87 0.75
C VAL A 50 -34.53 -1.94 1.34
N TYR A 51 -35.13 -1.08 0.51
CA TYR A 51 -36.10 -0.10 0.95
C TYR A 51 -37.22 0.13 -0.06
N LEU A 52 -38.34 0.61 0.42
CA LEU A 52 -39.44 1.08 -0.40
C LEU A 52 -39.43 2.61 -0.43
N ILE A 53 -39.47 3.17 -1.62
CA ILE A 53 -39.63 4.61 -1.80
C ILE A 53 -41.06 4.88 -2.29
N ARG A 54 -41.77 5.72 -1.54
CA ARG A 54 -43.03 6.33 -2.01
C ARG A 54 -42.72 7.72 -2.54
N ARG A 55 -43.03 7.95 -3.81
CA ARG A 55 -42.81 9.24 -4.47
C ARG A 55 -44.12 9.85 -4.92
N PRO A 56 -44.22 11.20 -5.03
CA PRO A 56 -45.33 11.88 -5.69
C PRO A 56 -45.52 11.37 -7.12
N LEU A 57 -46.74 11.49 -7.66
CA LEU A 57 -47.06 11.13 -9.04
C LEU A 57 -46.26 11.99 -10.04
N ALA A 58 -46.03 13.25 -9.71
CA ALA A 58 -45.12 14.14 -10.44
C ALA A 58 -43.88 14.39 -9.58
N HIS A 59 -42.72 13.94 -10.06
CA HIS A 59 -41.46 14.02 -9.31
C HIS A 59 -40.25 14.08 -10.22
N ILE A 60 -39.09 14.48 -9.67
CA ILE A 60 -37.78 14.44 -10.35
C ILE A 60 -37.32 12.98 -10.39
N ARG A 61 -37.28 12.34 -11.56
CA ARG A 61 -36.86 10.94 -11.71
C ARG A 61 -35.34 10.78 -11.58
N ASP A 62 -34.60 11.67 -12.24
CA ASP A 62 -33.13 11.72 -12.23
C ASP A 62 -32.65 13.14 -12.47
N TYR A 63 -31.40 13.43 -12.12
CA TYR A 63 -30.76 14.70 -12.44
C TYR A 63 -29.26 14.54 -12.57
N PHE A 64 -28.63 15.37 -13.41
CA PHE A 64 -27.19 15.45 -13.56
C PHE A 64 -26.72 16.91 -13.36
N VAL A 65 -25.91 17.13 -12.32
CA VAL A 65 -25.29 18.43 -12.04
C VAL A 65 -23.98 18.52 -12.80
N LYS A 66 -23.91 19.39 -13.80
CA LYS A 66 -22.72 19.64 -14.62
C LYS A 66 -22.10 20.98 -14.25
N THR A 67 -20.82 20.97 -13.92
CA THR A 67 -20.06 22.16 -13.59
C THR A 67 -19.06 22.47 -14.70
N THR A 68 -18.96 23.75 -15.07
CA THR A 68 -17.97 24.25 -16.02
C THR A 68 -17.21 25.39 -15.37
N VAL A 69 -15.90 25.35 -15.38
CA VAL A 69 -15.03 26.34 -14.74
C VAL A 69 -14.20 27.05 -15.83
N SER A 70 -14.11 28.37 -15.76
CA SER A 70 -13.28 29.18 -16.67
C SER A 70 -11.80 28.81 -16.59
N ASP A 71 -11.04 29.15 -17.63
CA ASP A 71 -9.61 28.79 -17.68
C ASP A 71 -8.78 29.47 -16.59
N ASP A 72 -9.17 30.66 -16.17
CA ASP A 72 -8.53 31.40 -15.06
C ASP A 72 -9.12 31.08 -13.69
N LEU A 73 -10.07 30.15 -13.62
CA LEU A 73 -10.78 29.68 -12.40
C LEU A 73 -11.63 30.76 -11.71
N SER A 74 -11.84 31.93 -12.35
CA SER A 74 -12.56 33.06 -11.75
C SER A 74 -14.08 32.94 -11.83
N HIS A 75 -14.59 32.04 -12.67
CA HIS A 75 -16.02 31.85 -12.91
C HIS A 75 -16.39 30.39 -13.03
N ALA A 76 -17.56 30.02 -12.51
CA ALA A 76 -18.14 28.69 -12.71
C ALA A 76 -19.62 28.75 -13.01
N ASP A 77 -20.03 27.96 -14.01
CA ASP A 77 -21.43 27.67 -14.30
C ASP A 77 -21.82 26.29 -13.74
N ILE A 78 -22.99 26.22 -13.12
CA ILE A 78 -23.59 24.98 -12.66
C ILE A 78 -24.90 24.80 -13.41
N ARG A 79 -24.97 23.81 -14.29
CA ARG A 79 -26.17 23.46 -15.04
C ARG A 79 -26.72 22.12 -14.52
N VAL A 80 -28.04 22.05 -14.32
CA VAL A 80 -28.71 20.79 -13.91
C VAL A 80 -29.61 20.32 -15.04
N GLU A 81 -29.28 19.14 -15.57
CA GLU A 81 -30.16 18.40 -16.50
C GLU A 81 -31.07 17.49 -15.68
N MET A 82 -32.38 17.56 -15.90
CA MET A 82 -33.36 16.78 -15.11
C MET A 82 -34.22 15.89 -15.99
N ASP A 83 -34.56 14.74 -15.47
CA ASP A 83 -35.56 13.82 -16.01
C ASP A 83 -36.75 13.73 -15.03
N PHE A 84 -37.97 13.67 -15.54
CA PHE A 84 -39.20 13.77 -14.76
C PHE A 84 -40.17 12.62 -15.02
N ILE A 85 -40.90 12.24 -13.96
CA ILE A 85 -42.18 11.56 -14.10
C ILE A 85 -43.27 12.60 -13.84
N GLY A 86 -44.21 12.73 -14.78
CA GLY A 86 -45.16 13.86 -14.73
C GLY A 86 -44.49 15.20 -15.04
N LEU A 87 -45.03 16.30 -14.55
CA LEU A 87 -44.51 17.65 -14.75
C LEU A 87 -44.56 18.42 -13.42
N PRO A 88 -43.62 18.18 -12.50
CA PRO A 88 -43.55 18.95 -11.26
C PRO A 88 -43.03 20.37 -11.53
N ASP A 89 -43.58 21.35 -10.82
CA ASP A 89 -42.93 22.66 -10.72
C ASP A 89 -41.69 22.52 -9.81
N VAL A 90 -40.52 22.91 -10.32
CA VAL A 90 -39.25 22.79 -9.57
C VAL A 90 -38.71 24.18 -9.27
N THR A 91 -38.32 24.37 -8.00
CA THR A 91 -37.45 25.45 -7.56
C THR A 91 -36.13 24.83 -7.11
N ALA A 92 -35.02 25.39 -7.59
CA ALA A 92 -33.67 25.00 -7.17
C ALA A 92 -32.98 26.16 -6.46
N GLU A 93 -32.42 25.88 -5.30
CA GLU A 93 -31.74 26.85 -4.43
C GLU A 93 -30.30 26.41 -4.21
N LEU A 94 -29.33 27.30 -4.47
CA LEU A 94 -27.91 27.07 -4.26
C LEU A 94 -27.46 27.70 -2.95
N TYR A 95 -26.82 26.92 -2.09
CA TYR A 95 -26.28 27.33 -0.80
C TYR A 95 -24.75 27.14 -0.76
N ASP A 96 -24.06 27.98 0.01
CA ASP A 96 -22.66 27.74 0.37
C ASP A 96 -22.53 26.63 1.44
N ALA A 97 -21.30 26.32 1.86
CA ALA A 97 -21.04 25.29 2.88
C ALA A 97 -21.56 25.68 4.27
N GLU A 98 -21.69 26.96 4.56
CA GLU A 98 -22.21 27.53 5.81
C GLU A 98 -23.74 27.58 5.83
N GLY A 99 -24.41 27.25 4.70
CA GLY A 99 -25.86 27.23 4.57
C GLY A 99 -26.48 28.59 4.21
N ALA A 100 -25.69 29.54 3.73
CA ALA A 100 -26.25 30.78 3.22
C ALA A 100 -26.75 30.61 1.78
N LEU A 101 -27.96 31.09 1.50
CA LEU A 101 -28.56 31.06 0.16
C LEU A 101 -27.80 32.03 -0.76
N LEU A 102 -27.24 31.50 -1.85
CA LEU A 102 -26.50 32.25 -2.85
C LEU A 102 -27.42 32.68 -4.00
N GLU A 103 -28.20 31.73 -4.53
CA GLU A 103 -29.07 31.97 -5.68
C GLU A 103 -30.29 31.04 -5.65
N SER A 104 -31.40 31.47 -6.26
CA SER A 104 -32.61 30.66 -6.44
C SER A 104 -33.14 30.80 -7.84
N THR A 105 -33.48 29.70 -8.49
CA THR A 105 -34.02 29.64 -9.84
C THR A 105 -35.19 28.67 -9.91
N ALA A 106 -36.07 28.82 -10.91
CA ALA A 106 -37.19 27.93 -11.14
C ALA A 106 -37.20 27.40 -12.56
N GLY A 107 -37.69 26.19 -12.76
CA GLY A 107 -37.82 25.54 -14.06
C GLY A 107 -37.19 24.17 -14.16
N ALA A 108 -37.27 23.59 -15.36
CA ALA A 108 -36.86 22.24 -15.64
C ALA A 108 -35.33 22.10 -15.86
N GLU A 109 -34.62 23.17 -16.11
CA GLU A 109 -33.16 23.20 -16.31
C GLU A 109 -32.55 24.33 -15.45
N PRO A 110 -32.40 24.15 -14.12
CA PRO A 110 -31.79 25.14 -13.26
C PRO A 110 -30.34 25.42 -13.67
N ASN A 111 -29.96 26.69 -13.68
CA ASN A 111 -28.57 27.13 -13.88
C ASN A 111 -28.19 28.11 -12.77
N PHE A 112 -26.95 28.06 -12.34
CA PHE A 112 -26.35 29.00 -11.39
C PHE A 112 -25.00 29.47 -11.92
N ALA A 113 -24.64 30.72 -11.60
CA ALA A 113 -23.35 31.27 -11.96
C ALA A 113 -22.63 31.80 -10.71
N LEU A 114 -21.39 31.45 -10.55
CA LEU A 114 -20.58 31.84 -9.39
C LEU A 114 -19.33 32.59 -9.86
N GLU A 115 -19.12 33.76 -9.30
CA GLU A 115 -17.88 34.54 -9.45
C GLU A 115 -16.92 34.14 -8.32
N ASN A 116 -15.67 33.83 -8.67
CA ASN A 116 -14.63 33.34 -7.74
C ASN A 116 -15.09 32.16 -6.88
N PRO A 117 -15.53 31.05 -7.50
CA PRO A 117 -16.04 29.91 -6.78
C PRO A 117 -14.97 29.31 -5.86
N HIS A 118 -15.38 28.80 -4.69
CA HIS A 118 -14.51 27.97 -3.86
C HIS A 118 -14.44 26.56 -4.51
N LEU A 119 -13.28 26.21 -5.04
CA LEU A 119 -13.10 24.97 -5.79
C LEU A 119 -12.82 23.78 -4.86
N TRP A 120 -13.46 22.66 -5.14
CA TRP A 120 -13.20 21.40 -4.47
C TRP A 120 -11.84 20.82 -4.89
N ASN A 121 -11.06 20.33 -3.92
CA ASN A 121 -9.88 19.49 -4.13
C ASN A 121 -9.68 18.54 -2.93
N ALA A 122 -8.74 17.59 -3.03
CA ALA A 122 -8.53 16.58 -1.96
C ALA A 122 -7.93 17.15 -0.66
N GLU A 123 -7.36 18.35 -0.66
CA GLU A 123 -6.81 19.04 0.51
C GLU A 123 -7.80 20.05 1.10
N ASP A 124 -8.75 20.53 0.30
CA ASP A 124 -9.84 21.43 0.68
C ASP A 124 -11.14 20.99 -0.02
N PRO A 125 -11.87 20.01 0.55
CA PRO A 125 -13.03 19.39 -0.11
C PRO A 125 -14.31 20.20 0.06
N TYR A 126 -14.28 21.48 -0.31
CA TYR A 126 -15.40 22.39 -0.19
C TYR A 126 -16.58 21.98 -1.09
N GLN A 127 -17.78 21.94 -0.53
CA GLN A 127 -19.00 21.59 -1.28
C GLN A 127 -20.10 22.60 -1.05
N TYR A 128 -20.71 23.05 -2.14
CA TYR A 128 -21.98 23.75 -2.18
C TYR A 128 -23.13 22.75 -1.98
N THR A 129 -24.33 23.25 -1.76
CA THR A 129 -25.55 22.44 -1.67
C THR A 129 -26.61 22.98 -2.60
N ILE A 130 -27.15 22.15 -3.50
CA ILE A 130 -28.35 22.47 -4.25
C ILE A 130 -29.53 21.77 -3.58
N VAL A 131 -30.61 22.53 -3.33
CA VAL A 131 -31.86 22.02 -2.80
C VAL A 131 -32.93 22.16 -3.88
N PHE A 132 -33.41 21.03 -4.39
CA PHE A 132 -34.53 20.99 -5.32
C PHE A 132 -35.83 20.85 -4.53
N ARG A 133 -36.80 21.72 -4.81
CA ARG A 133 -38.13 21.70 -4.18
C ARG A 133 -39.19 21.56 -5.24
N THR A 134 -40.10 20.62 -4.99
CA THR A 134 -41.38 20.54 -5.67
C THR A 134 -42.50 20.76 -4.65
N ALA A 135 -43.79 20.65 -5.04
CA ALA A 135 -44.89 20.76 -4.12
C ALA A 135 -44.84 19.71 -2.97
N ASP A 136 -44.34 18.53 -3.26
CA ASP A 136 -44.43 17.34 -2.38
C ASP A 136 -43.09 16.70 -2.04
N GLU A 137 -41.96 17.22 -2.57
CA GLU A 137 -40.64 16.60 -2.45
C GLU A 137 -39.52 17.65 -2.27
N VAL A 138 -38.53 17.31 -1.45
CA VAL A 138 -37.28 18.06 -1.29
C VAL A 138 -36.10 17.11 -1.50
N ILE A 139 -35.19 17.48 -2.39
CA ILE A 139 -33.97 16.72 -2.66
C ILE A 139 -32.78 17.63 -2.41
N GLU A 140 -31.83 17.14 -1.63
CA GLU A 140 -30.57 17.84 -1.34
C GLU A 140 -29.42 17.15 -2.05
N GLN A 141 -28.58 17.93 -2.77
CA GLN A 141 -27.41 17.46 -3.48
C GLN A 141 -26.18 18.30 -3.13
N LYS A 142 -25.14 17.65 -2.60
CA LYS A 142 -23.82 18.27 -2.41
C LYS A 142 -23.09 18.39 -3.75
N VAL A 143 -22.46 19.54 -4.01
CA VAL A 143 -21.79 19.84 -5.27
C VAL A 143 -20.40 20.40 -5.01
N GLY A 144 -19.36 19.68 -5.44
CA GLY A 144 -18.01 20.22 -5.52
C GLY A 144 -17.73 20.72 -6.93
N ILE A 145 -17.17 21.90 -7.04
CA ILE A 145 -16.80 22.53 -8.31
C ILE A 145 -15.32 22.29 -8.56
N SER A 146 -14.98 21.70 -9.71
CA SER A 146 -13.58 21.43 -10.06
C SER A 146 -13.38 21.40 -11.57
N LYS A 147 -12.14 21.55 -12.01
CA LYS A 147 -11.71 21.45 -13.40
C LYS A 147 -10.67 20.35 -13.54
N ILE A 148 -10.93 19.35 -14.39
CA ILE A 148 -10.06 18.20 -14.64
C ILE A 148 -9.60 18.26 -16.10
N GLU A 149 -8.30 18.26 -16.34
CA GLU A 149 -7.73 18.34 -17.68
C GLU A 149 -6.48 17.48 -17.83
N ILE A 150 -6.25 16.98 -19.05
CA ILE A 150 -4.95 16.48 -19.48
C ILE A 150 -4.36 17.48 -20.46
N ARG A 151 -3.22 18.07 -20.12
CA ARG A 151 -2.44 18.97 -20.97
C ARG A 151 -1.05 18.39 -21.17
N ASP A 152 -0.62 18.22 -22.41
CA ASP A 152 0.71 17.65 -22.73
C ASP A 152 1.01 16.32 -22.02
N SER A 153 0.00 15.44 -21.96
CA SER A 153 0.05 14.14 -21.26
C SER A 153 0.22 14.25 -19.73
N VAL A 154 -0.08 15.38 -19.12
CA VAL A 154 0.00 15.61 -17.67
C VAL A 154 -1.40 15.90 -17.12
N LEU A 155 -1.72 15.29 -15.97
CA LEU A 155 -2.95 15.55 -15.25
C LEU A 155 -2.89 16.88 -14.52
N TYR A 156 -3.90 17.72 -14.78
CA TYR A 156 -4.16 18.95 -14.02
C TYR A 156 -5.53 18.89 -13.34
N PHE A 157 -5.57 19.29 -12.10
CA PHE A 157 -6.77 19.47 -11.31
C PHE A 157 -6.80 20.92 -10.81
N ASN A 158 -7.84 21.69 -11.16
CA ASN A 158 -7.90 23.13 -10.89
C ASN A 158 -6.60 23.87 -11.31
N ASN A 159 -6.11 23.59 -12.51
CA ASN A 159 -4.86 24.11 -13.08
C ASN A 159 -3.55 23.69 -12.35
N VAL A 160 -3.61 22.86 -11.33
CA VAL A 160 -2.45 22.34 -10.58
C VAL A 160 -2.13 20.92 -11.05
N LYS A 161 -0.84 20.60 -11.23
CA LYS A 161 -0.39 19.23 -11.46
C LYS A 161 -0.55 18.44 -10.17
N ILE A 162 -1.32 17.37 -10.16
CA ILE A 162 -1.50 16.53 -8.97
C ILE A 162 -0.87 15.16 -9.12
N LYS A 163 -0.58 14.51 -7.98
CA LYS A 163 -0.12 13.14 -7.92
C LYS A 163 -1.05 12.29 -7.06
N LEU A 164 -1.36 11.09 -7.56
CA LEU A 164 -2.23 10.14 -6.88
C LEU A 164 -1.39 9.23 -5.98
N ARG A 165 -1.66 9.28 -4.69
CA ARG A 165 -1.10 8.42 -3.64
C ARG A 165 -2.25 7.52 -3.18
N GLY A 166 -2.47 6.46 -3.95
CA GLY A 166 -3.70 5.69 -3.90
C GLY A 166 -3.59 4.31 -3.27
N VAL A 167 -4.75 3.76 -2.95
CA VAL A 167 -4.95 2.36 -2.58
C VAL A 167 -6.17 1.79 -3.30
N ASN A 168 -6.11 0.50 -3.62
CA ASN A 168 -7.26 -0.28 -4.02
C ASN A 168 -8.06 -0.66 -2.77
N ARG A 169 -9.40 -0.65 -2.83
CA ARG A 169 -10.23 -0.97 -1.69
C ARG A 169 -11.41 -1.83 -2.08
N HIS A 170 -11.45 -3.01 -1.50
CA HIS A 170 -12.64 -3.88 -1.48
C HIS A 170 -13.56 -3.58 -0.28
N ASP A 171 -14.85 -3.86 -0.42
CA ASP A 171 -15.76 -3.97 0.72
C ASP A 171 -15.50 -5.31 1.43
N SER A 172 -14.85 -5.26 2.60
CA SER A 172 -14.51 -6.44 3.40
C SER A 172 -14.46 -6.12 4.89
N ASP A 173 -15.06 -6.97 5.70
CA ASP A 173 -15.02 -6.93 7.17
C ASP A 173 -14.98 -8.36 7.70
N PRO A 174 -14.15 -8.68 8.72
CA PRO A 174 -13.97 -10.05 9.19
C PRO A 174 -15.22 -10.65 9.87
N VAL A 175 -16.18 -9.83 10.26
CA VAL A 175 -17.41 -10.26 10.96
C VAL A 175 -18.63 -10.14 10.05
N THR A 176 -18.75 -9.05 9.30
CA THR A 176 -19.94 -8.76 8.48
C THR A 176 -19.76 -9.08 6.99
N GLY A 177 -18.57 -9.51 6.59
CA GLY A 177 -18.26 -9.86 5.20
C GLY A 177 -18.36 -8.67 4.26
N TYR A 178 -19.19 -8.75 3.22
CA TYR A 178 -19.41 -7.66 2.26
C TYR A 178 -20.39 -6.61 2.73
N THR A 179 -21.06 -6.84 3.86
CA THR A 179 -21.99 -5.86 4.45
C THR A 179 -21.20 -4.84 5.24
N ILE A 180 -20.93 -3.70 4.65
CA ILE A 180 -20.14 -2.63 5.24
C ILE A 180 -21.03 -1.50 5.72
N SER A 181 -20.88 -1.11 6.98
CA SER A 181 -21.55 0.06 7.56
C SER A 181 -20.82 1.35 7.17
N ARG A 182 -21.52 2.47 7.33
CA ARG A 182 -20.96 3.81 7.12
C ARG A 182 -19.79 4.09 8.07
N GLU A 183 -19.86 3.59 9.30
CA GLU A 183 -18.83 3.74 10.33
C GLU A 183 -17.57 2.94 10.01
N GLN A 184 -17.72 1.72 9.49
CA GLN A 184 -16.57 0.93 9.01
C GLN A 184 -15.85 1.62 7.84
N ALA A 185 -16.61 2.15 6.87
CA ALA A 185 -16.03 2.90 5.77
C ALA A 185 -15.33 4.20 6.22
N LYS A 186 -15.92 4.93 7.17
CA LYS A 186 -15.26 6.11 7.77
C LYS A 186 -13.95 5.74 8.44
N ARG A 187 -13.91 4.63 9.18
CA ARG A 187 -12.66 4.15 9.78
C ARG A 187 -11.56 3.94 8.74
N ASP A 188 -11.89 3.29 7.60
CA ASP A 188 -10.96 3.12 6.50
C ASP A 188 -10.45 4.47 5.98
N LEU A 189 -11.37 5.38 5.63
CA LEU A 189 -11.01 6.69 5.08
C LEU A 189 -10.20 7.55 6.06
N PHE A 190 -10.48 7.48 7.36
CA PHE A 190 -9.71 8.19 8.38
C PHE A 190 -8.29 7.64 8.50
N LEU A 191 -8.13 6.31 8.54
CA LEU A 191 -6.80 5.69 8.53
C LEU A 191 -6.02 6.05 7.26
N MET A 192 -6.66 6.06 6.09
CA MET A 192 -6.02 6.48 4.84
C MET A 192 -5.51 7.93 4.92
N LYS A 193 -6.33 8.89 5.40
CA LYS A 193 -5.89 10.29 5.60
C LYS A 193 -4.75 10.40 6.61
N GLN A 194 -4.80 9.67 7.72
CA GLN A 194 -3.74 9.62 8.72
C GLN A 194 -2.42 9.06 8.18
N HIS A 195 -2.47 8.38 7.03
CA HIS A 195 -1.31 7.80 6.35
C HIS A 195 -1.00 8.47 5.01
N ASN A 196 -1.40 9.74 4.81
CA ASN A 196 -1.08 10.58 3.63
C ASN A 196 -1.69 10.10 2.29
N ILE A 197 -2.62 9.16 2.31
CA ILE A 197 -3.31 8.66 1.12
C ILE A 197 -4.34 9.70 0.67
N ASN A 198 -4.36 10.02 -0.63
CA ASN A 198 -5.27 11.01 -1.22
C ASN A 198 -6.21 10.44 -2.28
N ALA A 199 -6.07 9.15 -2.63
CA ALA A 199 -6.85 8.55 -3.70
C ALA A 199 -7.29 7.11 -3.36
N VAL A 200 -8.44 6.70 -3.90
CA VAL A 200 -9.00 5.35 -3.76
C VAL A 200 -9.47 4.86 -5.12
N ARG A 201 -9.14 3.60 -5.48
CA ARG A 201 -9.83 2.88 -6.55
C ARG A 201 -10.84 1.93 -5.93
N THR A 202 -12.09 1.99 -6.37
CA THR A 202 -13.15 1.10 -5.90
C THR A 202 -13.06 -0.24 -6.63
N SER A 203 -12.06 -1.02 -6.27
CA SER A 203 -11.79 -2.33 -6.87
C SER A 203 -12.80 -3.38 -6.37
N HIS A 204 -13.48 -4.17 -7.22
CA HIS A 204 -13.61 -3.97 -8.67
C HIS A 204 -15.09 -3.83 -8.99
N TYR A 205 -15.76 -2.91 -8.30
CA TYR A 205 -17.20 -2.67 -8.37
C TYR A 205 -17.59 -1.34 -7.70
N PRO A 206 -18.77 -0.80 -8.00
CA PRO A 206 -19.30 0.37 -7.30
C PRO A 206 -19.55 0.04 -5.82
N ASN A 207 -18.91 0.77 -4.90
CA ASN A 207 -19.20 0.66 -3.47
C ASN A 207 -20.64 1.13 -3.14
N ALA A 208 -21.05 1.07 -1.86
CA ALA A 208 -22.33 1.61 -1.44
C ALA A 208 -22.49 3.09 -1.87
N PRO A 209 -23.68 3.56 -2.30
CA PRO A 209 -23.84 4.92 -2.85
C PRO A 209 -23.29 6.05 -1.97
N TRP A 210 -23.42 5.91 -0.66
CA TRP A 210 -22.92 6.87 0.33
C TRP A 210 -21.38 6.87 0.47
N PHE A 211 -20.66 5.88 -0.05
CA PHE A 211 -19.19 5.81 0.05
C PHE A 211 -18.51 6.93 -0.74
N LEU A 212 -18.94 7.17 -1.98
CA LEU A 212 -18.41 8.26 -2.79
C LEU A 212 -18.80 9.63 -2.23
N GLN A 213 -19.96 9.74 -1.55
CA GLN A 213 -20.32 10.94 -0.82
C GLN A 213 -19.31 11.23 0.30
N LEU A 214 -18.93 10.20 1.08
CA LEU A 214 -17.87 10.32 2.09
C LEU A 214 -16.51 10.68 1.46
N CYS A 215 -16.15 10.07 0.33
CA CYS A 215 -14.93 10.43 -0.40
C CYS A 215 -14.93 11.89 -0.87
N SER A 216 -16.08 12.40 -1.30
CA SER A 216 -16.26 13.81 -1.67
C SER A 216 -16.16 14.74 -0.45
N GLU A 217 -16.75 14.35 0.69
CA GLU A 217 -16.72 15.09 1.96
C GLU A 217 -15.31 15.13 2.56
N TYR A 218 -14.57 14.02 2.48
CA TYR A 218 -13.27 13.87 3.11
C TYR A 218 -12.08 14.16 2.19
N GLY A 219 -12.34 14.49 0.93
CA GLY A 219 -11.30 14.91 0.00
C GLY A 219 -10.43 13.76 -0.53
N PHE A 220 -11.03 12.79 -1.21
CA PHE A 220 -10.32 11.73 -1.93
C PHE A 220 -10.56 11.83 -3.42
N TYR A 221 -9.54 11.66 -4.24
CA TYR A 221 -9.71 11.38 -5.66
C TYR A 221 -10.12 9.93 -5.85
N VAL A 222 -11.14 9.65 -6.66
CA VAL A 222 -11.65 8.30 -6.85
C VAL A 222 -11.56 7.86 -8.30
N ILE A 223 -10.99 6.67 -8.51
CA ILE A 223 -11.24 5.88 -9.73
C ILE A 223 -12.47 5.02 -9.41
N ALA A 224 -13.62 5.41 -9.97
CA ALA A 224 -14.89 4.74 -9.77
C ALA A 224 -15.05 3.62 -10.80
N GLU A 225 -15.07 2.36 -10.33
CA GLU A 225 -15.01 1.20 -11.21
C GLU A 225 -16.36 0.51 -11.37
N ALA A 226 -16.65 0.10 -12.60
CA ALA A 226 -17.83 -0.70 -12.93
C ALA A 226 -17.68 -2.14 -12.43
N ASP A 227 -18.80 -2.80 -12.17
CA ASP A 227 -18.87 -4.17 -11.65
C ASP A 227 -18.55 -5.21 -12.72
N ILE A 228 -17.28 -5.21 -13.18
CA ILE A 228 -16.78 -6.12 -14.21
C ILE A 228 -15.40 -6.61 -13.83
N GLU A 229 -15.30 -7.92 -13.60
CA GLU A 229 -14.05 -8.66 -13.50
C GLU A 229 -14.24 -10.11 -13.93
N GLY A 230 -13.36 -10.59 -14.79
CA GLY A 230 -13.41 -11.95 -15.32
C GLY A 230 -12.21 -12.81 -14.91
N HIS A 231 -11.62 -12.55 -13.74
CA HIS A 231 -10.39 -13.21 -13.27
C HIS A 231 -10.47 -14.75 -13.29
N GLY A 232 -11.54 -15.32 -12.77
CA GLY A 232 -11.71 -16.77 -12.70
C GLY A 232 -11.82 -17.46 -14.07
N ALA A 233 -12.26 -16.76 -15.11
CA ALA A 233 -12.27 -17.31 -16.47
C ALA A 233 -10.85 -17.60 -16.96
N ALA A 234 -9.89 -16.73 -16.70
CA ALA A 234 -8.48 -16.92 -17.02
C ALA A 234 -7.80 -17.94 -16.09
N ALA A 235 -8.12 -17.93 -14.80
CA ALA A 235 -7.55 -18.85 -13.82
C ALA A 235 -7.93 -20.32 -14.08
N GLN A 236 -9.15 -20.58 -14.52
CA GLN A 236 -9.64 -21.95 -14.82
C GLN A 236 -8.89 -22.66 -15.95
N THR A 237 -8.34 -21.92 -16.89
CA THR A 237 -7.57 -22.50 -18.00
C THR A 237 -6.12 -22.82 -17.64
N GLY A 238 -5.71 -22.48 -16.42
CA GLY A 238 -4.35 -22.66 -15.92
C GLY A 238 -3.33 -21.70 -16.53
N GLY A 239 -3.82 -20.64 -17.21
CA GLY A 239 -3.02 -19.57 -17.80
C GLY A 239 -3.59 -18.21 -17.46
N TYR A 240 -2.70 -17.25 -17.24
CA TYR A 240 -3.06 -15.83 -17.18
C TYR A 240 -2.77 -15.19 -18.54
N GLY A 241 -3.22 -15.88 -19.61
CA GLY A 241 -3.05 -15.38 -20.97
C GLY A 241 -4.05 -14.29 -21.31
N MET A 242 -3.63 -13.31 -22.09
CA MET A 242 -4.50 -12.18 -22.47
C MET A 242 -5.70 -12.61 -23.32
N ASP A 243 -5.55 -13.70 -24.06
CA ASP A 243 -6.63 -14.27 -24.85
C ASP A 243 -7.76 -14.80 -23.96
N GLU A 244 -7.42 -15.46 -22.86
CA GLU A 244 -8.36 -16.03 -21.91
C GLU A 244 -9.13 -14.91 -21.15
N TYR A 245 -8.47 -13.86 -20.74
CA TYR A 245 -9.12 -12.69 -20.14
C TYR A 245 -10.13 -12.05 -21.09
N ALA A 246 -9.81 -11.99 -22.39
CA ALA A 246 -10.67 -11.36 -23.39
C ALA A 246 -11.86 -12.21 -23.82
N ASP A 247 -11.95 -13.48 -23.45
CA ASP A 247 -13.02 -14.36 -23.91
C ASP A 247 -14.42 -13.84 -23.57
N ASN A 248 -14.60 -13.22 -22.39
CA ASN A 248 -15.86 -12.59 -22.01
C ASN A 248 -16.12 -11.29 -22.79
N ALA A 249 -15.10 -10.43 -22.96
CA ALA A 249 -15.21 -9.14 -23.67
C ALA A 249 -15.51 -9.29 -25.17
N LEU A 250 -15.04 -10.40 -25.76
CA LEU A 250 -15.23 -10.71 -27.19
C LEU A 250 -16.50 -11.53 -27.46
N ASN A 251 -17.14 -12.07 -26.42
CA ASN A 251 -18.34 -12.87 -26.59
C ASN A 251 -19.61 -12.00 -26.60
N PRO A 252 -20.35 -11.93 -27.75
CA PRO A 252 -21.49 -11.04 -27.88
C PRO A 252 -22.67 -11.36 -26.94
N ILE A 253 -22.67 -12.51 -26.28
CA ILE A 253 -23.69 -12.84 -25.25
C ILE A 253 -23.62 -11.90 -24.06
N PHE A 254 -22.44 -11.35 -23.77
CA PHE A 254 -22.20 -10.41 -22.64
C PHE A 254 -22.33 -8.94 -23.02
N ASP A 255 -22.54 -8.57 -24.30
CA ASP A 255 -22.62 -7.19 -24.77
C ASP A 255 -23.54 -6.30 -23.90
N LYS A 256 -24.77 -6.78 -23.67
CA LYS A 256 -25.75 -6.05 -22.86
C LYS A 256 -25.36 -5.97 -21.41
N ALA A 257 -24.77 -7.03 -20.86
CA ALA A 257 -24.39 -7.11 -19.46
C ALA A 257 -23.21 -6.19 -19.15
N ILE A 258 -22.21 -6.12 -20.04
CA ILE A 258 -21.08 -5.19 -19.92
C ILE A 258 -21.55 -3.73 -20.00
N MET A 259 -22.35 -3.41 -21.02
CA MET A 259 -22.91 -2.07 -21.21
C MET A 259 -23.75 -1.63 -19.99
N ASP A 260 -24.65 -2.49 -19.50
CA ASP A 260 -25.52 -2.21 -18.35
C ASP A 260 -24.71 -1.90 -17.07
N ARG A 261 -23.62 -2.66 -16.81
CA ARG A 261 -22.76 -2.48 -15.66
C ARG A 261 -22.06 -1.13 -15.69
N ILE A 262 -21.46 -0.77 -16.82
CA ILE A 262 -20.76 0.50 -16.99
C ILE A 262 -21.76 1.67 -16.89
N GLN A 263 -22.90 1.60 -17.57
CA GLN A 263 -23.90 2.64 -17.53
C GLN A 263 -24.46 2.86 -16.12
N ARG A 264 -24.81 1.80 -15.39
CA ARG A 264 -25.32 1.90 -14.02
C ARG A 264 -24.32 2.55 -13.08
N SER A 265 -23.05 2.20 -13.18
CA SER A 265 -21.98 2.78 -12.37
C SER A 265 -21.90 4.31 -12.59
N VAL A 266 -21.79 4.73 -13.84
CA VAL A 266 -21.67 6.16 -14.20
C VAL A 266 -22.93 6.94 -13.83
N ILE A 267 -24.13 6.46 -14.21
CA ILE A 267 -25.39 7.14 -13.95
C ILE A 267 -25.64 7.31 -12.44
N ARG A 268 -25.36 6.28 -11.64
CA ARG A 268 -25.56 6.33 -10.20
C ARG A 268 -24.67 7.35 -9.52
N ASP A 269 -23.40 7.42 -9.94
CA ASP A 269 -22.36 8.12 -9.19
C ASP A 269 -21.94 9.48 -9.80
N LYS A 270 -22.56 9.89 -10.91
CA LYS A 270 -22.22 11.08 -11.72
C LYS A 270 -22.14 12.42 -10.97
N ASN A 271 -22.87 12.56 -9.86
CA ASN A 271 -22.94 13.80 -9.09
C ASN A 271 -21.91 13.90 -7.95
N ASN A 272 -21.02 12.88 -7.77
CA ASN A 272 -20.01 12.93 -6.72
C ASN A 272 -18.76 13.69 -7.17
N ALA A 273 -18.36 14.69 -6.39
CA ALA A 273 -17.20 15.56 -6.70
C ALA A 273 -15.87 14.80 -6.70
N CYS A 274 -15.76 13.74 -5.92
CA CYS A 274 -14.54 12.94 -5.78
C CYS A 274 -14.16 12.13 -7.03
N VAL A 275 -15.10 11.88 -7.95
CA VAL A 275 -14.84 11.04 -9.13
C VAL A 275 -13.90 11.75 -10.09
N LEU A 276 -12.67 11.26 -10.18
CA LEU A 276 -11.63 11.72 -11.09
C LEU A 276 -11.70 10.97 -12.42
N MET A 277 -11.93 9.63 -12.36
CA MET A 277 -11.94 8.76 -13.53
C MET A 277 -13.08 7.74 -13.44
N TRP A 278 -13.70 7.47 -14.57
CA TRP A 278 -14.58 6.32 -14.78
C TRP A 278 -13.74 5.14 -15.24
N SER A 279 -13.74 4.05 -14.49
CA SER A 279 -13.10 2.80 -14.87
C SER A 279 -14.14 1.80 -15.35
N TYR A 280 -13.84 1.16 -16.48
CA TYR A 280 -14.80 0.26 -17.14
C TYR A 280 -14.80 -1.15 -16.56
N GLY A 281 -13.88 -1.47 -15.64
CA GLY A 281 -13.75 -2.75 -14.98
C GLY A 281 -12.31 -3.18 -14.79
N ASN A 282 -12.12 -4.47 -14.52
CA ASN A 282 -10.84 -5.09 -14.24
C ASN A 282 -10.69 -6.42 -15.04
N GLU A 283 -9.48 -6.81 -15.38
CA GLU A 283 -9.02 -8.12 -15.87
C GLU A 283 -10.04 -8.94 -16.70
N THR A 284 -10.67 -8.30 -17.70
CA THR A 284 -11.67 -8.94 -18.55
C THR A 284 -11.33 -8.79 -20.05
N GLY A 285 -10.11 -8.34 -20.35
CA GLY A 285 -9.67 -8.04 -21.72
C GLY A 285 -10.40 -6.83 -22.31
N TRP A 286 -10.29 -6.65 -23.62
CA TRP A 286 -10.90 -5.55 -24.35
C TRP A 286 -11.63 -6.07 -25.58
N GLY A 287 -12.74 -5.44 -25.96
CA GLY A 287 -13.53 -5.85 -27.11
C GLY A 287 -14.65 -4.87 -27.45
N PRO A 288 -15.49 -5.22 -28.46
CA PRO A 288 -16.52 -4.33 -29.01
C PRO A 288 -17.51 -3.77 -27.97
N SER A 289 -17.80 -4.53 -26.91
CA SER A 289 -18.69 -4.10 -25.84
C SER A 289 -18.11 -2.94 -25.03
N PHE A 290 -16.84 -3.04 -24.68
CA PHE A 290 -16.11 -1.98 -23.97
C PHE A 290 -15.92 -0.74 -24.86
N GLU A 291 -15.65 -0.91 -26.16
CA GLU A 291 -15.51 0.19 -27.12
C GLU A 291 -16.81 1.00 -27.21
N LYS A 292 -17.96 0.32 -27.33
CA LYS A 292 -19.29 0.97 -27.37
C LYS A 292 -19.61 1.65 -26.05
N ALA A 293 -19.35 0.98 -24.91
CA ALA A 293 -19.60 1.55 -23.60
C ALA A 293 -18.69 2.78 -23.34
N GLY A 294 -17.42 2.70 -23.71
CA GLY A 294 -16.49 3.79 -23.59
C GLY A 294 -16.86 5.00 -24.41
N ALA A 295 -17.33 4.80 -25.66
CA ALA A 295 -17.84 5.89 -26.48
C ALA A 295 -19.05 6.56 -25.82
N TRP A 296 -19.98 5.78 -25.26
CA TRP A 296 -21.12 6.31 -24.51
C TRP A 296 -20.68 7.12 -23.28
N VAL A 297 -19.72 6.61 -22.48
CA VAL A 297 -19.21 7.34 -21.29
C VAL A 297 -18.63 8.68 -21.69
N ARG A 298 -17.84 8.74 -22.77
CA ARG A 298 -17.24 9.98 -23.28
C ARG A 298 -18.26 11.01 -23.76
N GLU A 299 -19.38 10.55 -24.28
CA GLU A 299 -20.50 11.42 -24.68
C GLU A 299 -21.32 11.87 -23.47
N TYR A 300 -21.63 10.95 -22.55
CA TYR A 300 -22.47 11.21 -21.39
C TYR A 300 -21.80 12.13 -20.36
N ASP A 301 -20.53 11.84 -20.01
CA ASP A 301 -19.74 12.64 -19.06
C ASP A 301 -18.33 12.92 -19.57
N PRO A 302 -18.16 13.94 -20.43
CA PRO A 302 -16.86 14.33 -20.94
C PRO A 302 -15.98 15.05 -19.90
N SER A 303 -16.50 15.39 -18.73
CA SER A 303 -15.81 16.17 -17.71
C SER A 303 -14.82 15.35 -16.88
N ARG A 304 -14.93 14.03 -16.91
CA ARG A 304 -14.04 13.13 -16.15
C ARG A 304 -13.15 12.30 -17.07
N LEU A 305 -12.05 11.81 -16.51
CA LEU A 305 -11.15 10.91 -17.21
C LEU A 305 -11.76 9.52 -17.34
N THR A 306 -11.18 8.72 -18.22
CA THR A 306 -11.60 7.34 -18.45
C THR A 306 -10.40 6.42 -18.38
N HIS A 307 -10.64 5.25 -17.81
CA HIS A 307 -9.63 4.30 -17.41
C HIS A 307 -10.05 2.86 -17.72
N TYR A 308 -9.11 2.05 -18.16
CA TYR A 308 -9.15 0.60 -18.14
C TYR A 308 -7.73 0.05 -18.38
N GLU A 309 -7.32 -1.01 -17.67
CA GLU A 309 -5.93 -1.46 -17.68
C GLU A 309 -5.63 -2.57 -18.70
N ASN A 310 -6.59 -3.46 -18.96
CA ASN A 310 -6.37 -4.71 -19.71
C ASN A 310 -6.50 -4.51 -21.23
N THR A 311 -5.74 -3.56 -21.80
CA THR A 311 -5.90 -3.09 -23.18
C THR A 311 -4.66 -3.23 -24.06
N TYR A 312 -3.53 -3.64 -23.51
CA TYR A 312 -2.23 -3.58 -24.19
C TYR A 312 -1.96 -4.76 -25.13
N TYR A 313 -2.93 -5.66 -25.31
CA TYR A 313 -2.87 -6.77 -26.26
C TYR A 313 -4.10 -6.81 -27.15
N ASP A 314 -3.90 -7.10 -28.42
CA ASP A 314 -4.96 -7.44 -29.38
C ASP A 314 -5.30 -8.93 -29.23
N ALA A 315 -6.24 -9.26 -28.34
CA ALA A 315 -6.61 -10.64 -28.04
C ALA A 315 -7.43 -11.27 -29.16
N ARG A 316 -7.25 -12.56 -29.42
CA ARG A 316 -7.98 -13.36 -30.48
C ARG A 316 -8.01 -12.67 -31.85
N GLY A 317 -7.04 -11.75 -32.12
CA GLY A 317 -6.97 -10.99 -33.36
C GLY A 317 -7.97 -9.85 -33.50
N HIS A 318 -8.69 -9.49 -32.45
CA HIS A 318 -9.42 -8.23 -32.34
C HIS A 318 -8.45 -7.06 -32.21
N LYS A 319 -8.58 -6.06 -33.09
CA LYS A 319 -7.78 -4.84 -32.99
C LYS A 319 -8.48 -3.84 -32.09
N ASN A 320 -7.86 -3.54 -30.97
CA ASN A 320 -8.43 -2.69 -29.94
C ASN A 320 -8.58 -1.22 -30.41
N ASP A 321 -9.78 -0.64 -30.29
CA ASP A 321 -10.01 0.80 -30.36
C ASP A 321 -9.96 1.41 -28.95
N LEU A 322 -8.87 2.14 -28.65
CA LEU A 322 -8.62 2.78 -27.35
C LEU A 322 -8.93 4.27 -27.36
N SER A 323 -9.69 4.76 -28.33
CA SER A 323 -10.02 6.20 -28.48
C SER A 323 -10.85 6.74 -27.32
N SER A 324 -11.62 5.90 -26.66
CA SER A 324 -12.44 6.27 -25.48
C SER A 324 -11.64 6.39 -24.17
N LEU A 325 -10.40 5.91 -24.11
CA LEU A 325 -9.56 5.98 -22.91
C LEU A 325 -8.69 7.23 -22.92
N THR A 326 -8.66 7.95 -21.80
CA THR A 326 -7.85 9.17 -21.64
C THR A 326 -6.50 8.93 -20.98
N THR A 327 -6.34 7.80 -20.30
CA THR A 327 -5.12 7.41 -19.59
C THR A 327 -4.55 6.12 -20.13
N GLU A 328 -3.24 5.92 -19.95
CA GLU A 328 -2.60 4.63 -20.03
C GLU A 328 -2.58 4.03 -18.63
N SER A 329 -2.90 2.75 -18.51
CA SER A 329 -2.90 2.06 -17.23
C SER A 329 -2.15 0.75 -17.29
N ARG A 330 -1.51 0.39 -16.20
CA ARG A 330 -0.78 -0.88 -16.04
C ARG A 330 -0.91 -1.38 -14.61
N MET A 331 -0.69 -2.69 -14.47
CA MET A 331 -0.49 -3.37 -13.19
C MET A 331 0.95 -3.82 -13.06
N TYR A 332 1.55 -3.63 -11.89
CA TYR A 332 2.85 -4.20 -11.46
C TYR A 332 4.01 -4.01 -12.45
N SER A 333 3.97 -2.98 -13.28
CA SER A 333 5.07 -2.70 -14.21
C SER A 333 6.37 -2.42 -13.47
N ALA A 334 7.46 -3.05 -13.91
CA ALA A 334 8.78 -2.84 -13.32
C ALA A 334 9.25 -1.37 -13.47
N PRO A 335 10.02 -0.84 -12.52
CA PRO A 335 10.55 0.51 -12.58
C PRO A 335 11.31 0.84 -13.88
N GLU A 336 12.05 -0.12 -14.42
CA GLU A 336 12.80 0.01 -15.67
C GLU A 336 11.87 0.22 -16.87
N TRP A 337 10.76 -0.52 -16.92
CA TRP A 337 9.73 -0.36 -17.95
C TRP A 337 9.08 1.04 -17.88
N ILE A 338 8.84 1.56 -16.66
CA ILE A 338 8.28 2.89 -16.47
C ILE A 338 9.25 3.95 -17.02
N ASP A 339 10.55 3.86 -16.72
CA ASP A 339 11.57 4.77 -17.27
C ASP A 339 11.58 4.73 -18.81
N GLU A 340 11.51 3.53 -19.42
CA GLU A 340 11.43 3.36 -20.89
C GLU A 340 10.15 3.99 -21.45
N TYR A 341 8.98 3.72 -20.83
CA TYR A 341 7.70 4.31 -21.23
C TYR A 341 7.73 5.84 -21.21
N MET A 342 8.31 6.44 -20.16
CA MET A 342 8.30 7.89 -19.97
C MET A 342 9.13 8.63 -21.02
N VAL A 343 10.16 8.01 -21.58
CA VAL A 343 11.03 8.64 -22.59
C VAL A 343 10.66 8.29 -24.03
N ASP A 344 9.84 7.26 -24.26
CA ASP A 344 9.41 6.85 -25.61
C ASP A 344 8.30 7.77 -26.14
N PRO A 345 8.53 8.51 -27.26
CA PRO A 345 7.58 9.47 -27.80
C PRO A 345 6.32 8.84 -28.42
N LYS A 346 6.27 7.52 -28.59
CA LYS A 346 5.06 6.84 -29.08
C LYS A 346 3.92 6.86 -28.07
N TYR A 347 4.24 6.97 -26.79
CA TYR A 347 3.25 7.03 -25.72
C TYR A 347 2.87 8.48 -25.43
N THR A 348 1.61 8.81 -25.60
CA THR A 348 1.08 10.19 -25.54
C THR A 348 0.03 10.41 -24.46
N LYS A 349 -0.30 9.37 -23.68
CA LYS A 349 -1.24 9.44 -22.55
C LYS A 349 -0.48 9.51 -21.23
N PRO A 350 -1.05 10.13 -20.18
CA PRO A 350 -0.49 10.01 -18.84
C PRO A 350 -0.61 8.56 -18.34
N LEU A 351 0.38 8.11 -17.57
CA LEU A 351 0.42 6.77 -16.99
C LEU A 351 -0.15 6.77 -15.57
N VAL A 352 -0.96 5.79 -15.25
CA VAL A 352 -1.34 5.42 -13.88
C VAL A 352 -1.06 3.93 -13.67
N LEU A 353 -0.53 3.56 -12.50
CA LEU A 353 -0.51 2.16 -12.06
C LEU A 353 -1.75 1.91 -11.22
N CYS A 354 -2.78 1.29 -11.84
CA CYS A 354 -4.02 1.01 -11.11
C CYS A 354 -3.80 -0.04 -10.01
N GLU A 355 -2.74 -0.85 -10.14
CA GLU A 355 -2.22 -1.74 -9.10
C GLU A 355 -0.71 -1.77 -9.14
N TYR A 356 -0.07 -1.64 -7.97
CA TYR A 356 1.37 -1.76 -7.83
C TYR A 356 1.78 -2.12 -6.39
N ILE A 357 3.05 -2.45 -6.19
CA ILE A 357 3.65 -2.78 -4.89
C ILE A 357 2.73 -3.64 -4.01
N HIS A 358 2.45 -4.87 -4.48
CA HIS A 358 1.57 -5.84 -3.83
C HIS A 358 1.95 -6.04 -2.35
N ALA A 359 1.01 -5.76 -1.43
CA ALA A 359 1.28 -5.66 0.00
C ALA A 359 1.15 -6.99 0.77
N MET A 360 0.97 -8.09 0.06
CA MET A 360 0.75 -9.41 0.64
C MET A 360 1.83 -9.79 1.66
N GLY A 361 1.39 -10.14 2.87
CA GLY A 361 2.26 -10.58 3.96
C GLY A 361 3.34 -9.57 4.30
N ASN A 362 4.61 -9.97 4.13
CA ASN A 362 5.78 -9.11 4.36
C ASN A 362 6.03 -8.07 3.24
N GLY A 363 5.04 -7.68 2.47
CA GLY A 363 5.08 -6.58 1.50
C GLY A 363 4.66 -5.24 2.12
N PRO A 364 4.67 -4.16 1.31
CA PRO A 364 5.29 -4.05 -0.01
C PRO A 364 6.78 -3.72 0.08
N GLY A 365 7.55 -4.17 -0.92
CA GLY A 365 8.93 -3.72 -1.15
C GLY A 365 9.03 -2.66 -2.25
N ASP A 366 10.20 -2.02 -2.38
CA ASP A 366 10.55 -1.06 -3.44
C ASP A 366 9.64 0.17 -3.59
N ALA A 367 8.75 0.45 -2.63
CA ALA A 367 7.80 1.56 -2.70
C ALA A 367 8.48 2.93 -2.94
N GLU A 368 9.64 3.16 -2.34
CA GLU A 368 10.41 4.39 -2.53
C GLU A 368 10.92 4.53 -3.96
N GLN A 369 11.32 3.43 -4.63
CA GLN A 369 11.79 3.47 -6.01
C GLN A 369 10.68 3.93 -6.96
N TYR A 370 9.47 3.43 -6.78
CA TYR A 370 8.29 3.90 -7.54
C TYR A 370 7.97 5.36 -7.24
N GLN A 371 8.04 5.77 -5.98
CA GLN A 371 7.77 7.16 -5.60
C GLN A 371 8.77 8.13 -6.23
N GLN A 372 10.05 7.77 -6.34
CA GLN A 372 11.05 8.56 -7.05
C GLN A 372 10.69 8.74 -8.52
N LEU A 373 10.18 7.70 -9.19
CA LEU A 373 9.71 7.79 -10.58
C LEU A 373 8.46 8.67 -10.71
N ILE A 374 7.51 8.57 -9.79
CA ILE A 374 6.31 9.42 -9.76
C ILE A 374 6.69 10.90 -9.63
N MET A 375 7.67 11.22 -8.78
CA MET A 375 8.17 12.58 -8.62
C MET A 375 8.99 13.07 -9.80
N LYS A 376 9.75 12.17 -10.44
CA LYS A 376 10.63 12.49 -11.59
C LYS A 376 9.84 12.86 -12.84
N TYR A 377 8.71 12.23 -13.09
CA TYR A 377 7.97 12.35 -14.34
C TYR A 377 6.58 12.97 -14.16
N ASP A 378 6.35 14.16 -14.72
CA ASP A 378 5.05 14.82 -14.66
C ASP A 378 3.91 13.97 -15.25
N ARG A 379 4.18 13.21 -16.32
CA ARG A 379 3.24 12.30 -16.98
C ARG A 379 2.86 11.07 -16.16
N PHE A 380 3.61 10.74 -15.12
CA PHE A 380 3.29 9.65 -14.22
C PHE A 380 2.34 10.17 -13.13
N MET A 381 1.06 9.84 -13.26
CA MET A 381 0.00 10.35 -12.37
C MET A 381 0.14 9.83 -10.94
N GLY A 382 0.69 8.62 -10.76
CA GLY A 382 0.80 7.93 -9.48
C GLY A 382 0.35 6.48 -9.56
N GLY A 383 0.04 5.88 -8.41
CA GLY A 383 -0.36 4.47 -8.33
C GLY A 383 -1.28 4.17 -7.15
N PHE A 384 -1.90 2.99 -7.23
CA PHE A 384 -2.81 2.46 -6.22
C PHE A 384 -2.26 1.14 -5.69
N VAL A 385 -1.87 1.11 -4.42
CA VAL A 385 -1.33 -0.11 -3.77
C VAL A 385 -2.38 -1.22 -3.82
N TRP A 386 -2.00 -2.41 -4.21
CA TRP A 386 -2.79 -3.61 -4.03
C TRP A 386 -2.41 -4.28 -2.72
N GLU A 387 -3.24 -4.27 -1.65
CA GLU A 387 -4.43 -3.45 -1.52
C GLU A 387 -4.57 -2.87 -0.11
N TRP A 388 -5.79 -2.38 0.25
CA TRP A 388 -6.01 -1.72 1.54
C TRP A 388 -6.03 -2.68 2.72
N CYS A 389 -6.76 -3.78 2.64
CA CYS A 389 -7.10 -4.61 3.79
C CYS A 389 -7.03 -6.10 3.50
N ASP A 390 -6.43 -6.87 4.41
CA ASP A 390 -6.51 -8.33 4.39
C ASP A 390 -7.97 -8.80 4.45
N HIS A 391 -8.37 -9.67 3.54
CA HIS A 391 -9.72 -10.24 3.51
C HIS A 391 -9.75 -11.59 4.22
N ALA A 392 -10.19 -11.59 5.47
CA ALA A 392 -10.35 -12.80 6.24
C ALA A 392 -11.64 -12.80 7.04
N VAL A 393 -12.04 -13.97 7.48
CA VAL A 393 -13.22 -14.18 8.34
C VAL A 393 -12.74 -14.48 9.75
N TYR A 394 -13.30 -13.75 10.73
CA TYR A 394 -13.00 -13.99 12.13
C TYR A 394 -13.46 -15.40 12.55
N GLY A 395 -12.52 -16.21 13.03
CA GLY A 395 -12.68 -17.61 13.38
C GLY A 395 -12.70 -17.91 14.88
N GLY A 396 -12.73 -16.87 15.74
CA GLY A 396 -12.62 -17.01 17.20
C GLY A 396 -11.22 -16.66 17.71
N THR A 397 -10.86 -17.13 18.90
CA THR A 397 -9.57 -16.86 19.53
C THR A 397 -8.79 -18.14 19.85
N THR A 398 -7.49 -18.03 19.88
CA THR A 398 -6.58 -19.07 20.39
C THR A 398 -6.68 -19.20 21.92
N PRO A 399 -6.18 -20.28 22.53
CA PRO A 399 -6.14 -20.43 24.00
C PRO A 399 -5.37 -19.33 24.73
N ASP A 400 -4.42 -18.67 24.07
CA ASP A 400 -3.65 -17.52 24.55
C ASP A 400 -4.26 -16.17 24.14
N ASN A 401 -5.53 -16.17 23.75
CA ASN A 401 -6.38 -15.00 23.46
C ASN A 401 -5.90 -14.14 22.28
N ARG A 402 -5.34 -14.74 21.22
CA ARG A 402 -5.08 -14.08 19.93
C ARG A 402 -6.20 -14.39 18.95
N ASP A 403 -6.57 -13.42 18.12
CA ASP A 403 -7.60 -13.60 17.11
C ASP A 403 -7.17 -14.61 16.03
N ILE A 404 -8.11 -15.41 15.59
CA ILE A 404 -7.94 -16.36 14.48
C ILE A 404 -8.66 -15.76 13.27
N PHE A 405 -7.93 -15.55 12.18
CA PHE A 405 -8.47 -15.16 10.90
C PHE A 405 -8.38 -16.31 9.90
N ARG A 406 -9.46 -16.58 9.20
CA ARG A 406 -9.59 -17.67 8.24
C ARG A 406 -9.68 -17.14 6.82
N TYR A 407 -9.00 -17.79 5.90
CA TYR A 407 -8.94 -17.42 4.48
C TYR A 407 -9.26 -18.63 3.57
N GLY A 408 -9.00 -18.55 2.26
CA GLY A 408 -9.40 -19.55 1.29
C GLY A 408 -8.93 -20.97 1.61
N GLY A 409 -9.86 -21.92 1.54
CA GLY A 409 -9.69 -23.34 1.88
C GLY A 409 -9.96 -23.71 3.34
N ASP A 410 -10.00 -22.75 4.25
CA ASP A 410 -10.20 -22.99 5.69
C ASP A 410 -11.62 -23.44 6.04
N PHE A 411 -12.57 -23.27 5.12
CA PHE A 411 -13.96 -23.67 5.25
C PHE A 411 -14.28 -24.99 4.48
N GLY A 412 -13.27 -25.59 3.83
CA GLY A 412 -13.42 -26.79 3.01
C GLY A 412 -14.05 -26.51 1.65
N GLU A 413 -14.09 -25.26 1.22
CA GLU A 413 -14.58 -24.86 -0.11
C GLU A 413 -13.56 -25.19 -1.21
N TYR A 414 -14.08 -25.37 -2.44
CA TYR A 414 -13.31 -25.58 -3.66
C TYR A 414 -14.06 -24.97 -4.86
N PRO A 415 -13.37 -24.27 -5.77
CA PRO A 415 -11.96 -23.89 -5.75
C PRO A 415 -11.65 -22.79 -4.73
N HIS A 416 -10.35 -22.58 -4.43
CA HIS A 416 -9.85 -21.49 -3.59
C HIS A 416 -8.36 -21.22 -3.88
N ASP A 417 -7.87 -20.03 -3.55
CA ASP A 417 -6.49 -19.59 -3.77
C ASP A 417 -5.69 -19.40 -2.44
N GLY A 418 -6.14 -20.07 -1.37
CA GLY A 418 -5.47 -20.04 -0.08
C GLY A 418 -5.47 -18.65 0.53
N ASN A 419 -4.28 -18.17 0.93
CA ASN A 419 -4.10 -16.86 1.53
C ASN A 419 -3.92 -15.71 0.51
N PHE A 420 -4.27 -15.89 -0.75
CA PHE A 420 -4.05 -14.85 -1.78
C PHE A 420 -4.87 -13.57 -1.55
N CYS A 421 -5.90 -13.64 -0.71
CA CYS A 421 -6.69 -12.50 -0.23
C CYS A 421 -6.13 -11.81 1.02
N MET A 422 -4.91 -12.18 1.49
CA MET A 422 -4.23 -11.60 2.64
C MET A 422 -3.13 -10.65 2.17
N ASP A 423 -3.51 -9.63 1.44
CA ASP A 423 -2.65 -8.74 0.66
C ASP A 423 -2.83 -7.24 1.00
N GLY A 424 -3.39 -6.97 2.19
CA GLY A 424 -3.68 -5.64 2.67
C GLY A 424 -2.49 -4.90 3.28
N LEU A 425 -2.59 -3.56 3.29
CA LEU A 425 -1.77 -2.66 4.10
C LEU A 425 -2.19 -2.65 5.57
N VAL A 426 -3.39 -3.14 5.86
CA VAL A 426 -3.90 -3.32 7.23
C VAL A 426 -4.41 -4.74 7.42
N TYR A 427 -4.32 -5.23 8.66
CA TYR A 427 -4.94 -6.48 9.10
C TYR A 427 -6.47 -6.44 8.96
N PRO A 428 -7.18 -7.58 9.01
CA PRO A 428 -8.63 -7.61 8.89
C PRO A 428 -9.35 -6.70 9.89
N ASP A 429 -8.77 -6.50 11.07
CA ASP A 429 -9.29 -5.61 12.13
C ASP A 429 -8.91 -4.13 11.97
N ARG A 430 -8.21 -3.76 10.88
CA ARG A 430 -7.66 -2.43 10.56
C ARG A 430 -6.46 -2.02 11.41
N THR A 431 -5.80 -2.92 12.10
CA THR A 431 -4.47 -2.66 12.66
C THR A 431 -3.48 -2.46 11.51
N PRO A 432 -2.66 -1.40 11.49
CA PRO A 432 -1.67 -1.19 10.44
C PRO A 432 -0.62 -2.31 10.36
N HIS A 433 -0.34 -2.82 9.17
CA HIS A 433 0.90 -3.57 8.89
C HIS A 433 2.10 -2.63 8.88
N THR A 434 3.31 -3.16 9.02
CA THR A 434 4.54 -2.41 8.80
C THR A 434 4.60 -1.83 7.38
N GLY A 435 3.95 -2.48 6.42
CA GLY A 435 3.78 -2.00 5.04
C GLY A 435 3.03 -0.67 4.92
N LEU A 436 2.00 -0.45 5.75
CA LEU A 436 1.30 0.85 5.76
C LEU A 436 2.17 1.97 6.34
N LEU A 437 2.97 1.66 7.36
CA LEU A 437 3.91 2.64 7.96
C LEU A 437 5.03 3.00 6.98
N GLU A 438 5.53 2.01 6.23
CA GLU A 438 6.47 2.21 5.11
C GLU A 438 5.87 3.14 4.06
N TYR A 439 4.67 2.82 3.56
CA TYR A 439 4.00 3.61 2.54
C TYR A 439 3.71 5.03 3.00
N LYS A 440 3.24 5.21 4.25
CA LYS A 440 3.04 6.54 4.86
C LYS A 440 4.26 7.43 4.72
N ASN A 441 5.44 6.90 5.06
CA ASN A 441 6.66 7.70 5.01
C ASN A 441 7.18 7.88 3.58
N VAL A 442 6.98 6.91 2.70
CA VAL A 442 7.29 7.02 1.27
C VAL A 442 6.49 8.15 0.60
N ILE A 443 5.21 8.31 0.93
CA ILE A 443 4.33 9.35 0.38
C ILE A 443 4.16 10.58 1.28
N ARG A 444 5.12 10.83 2.18
CA ARG A 444 5.09 11.99 3.10
C ARG A 444 4.98 13.31 2.35
N PRO A 445 4.29 14.32 2.92
CA PRO A 445 3.99 15.56 2.22
C PRO A 445 5.19 16.53 2.10
N VAL A 446 6.25 16.30 2.86
CA VAL A 446 7.48 17.08 2.81
C VAL A 446 8.67 16.13 2.72
N ARG A 447 9.68 16.49 1.92
CA ARG A 447 10.94 15.77 1.81
C ARG A 447 12.12 16.70 1.96
N ALA A 448 13.19 16.20 2.56
CA ALA A 448 14.40 16.96 2.82
C ALA A 448 15.61 16.44 2.05
N ALA A 449 16.52 17.36 1.72
CA ALA A 449 17.85 17.06 1.18
C ALA A 449 18.90 17.97 1.82
N LEU A 450 20.03 17.41 2.20
CA LEU A 450 21.16 18.17 2.74
C LEU A 450 21.82 19.00 1.62
N VAL A 451 21.82 20.31 1.79
CA VAL A 451 22.44 21.26 0.83
C VAL A 451 23.90 21.53 1.22
N ASN A 452 24.12 21.90 2.47
CA ASN A 452 25.44 22.23 2.95
C ASN A 452 25.59 21.80 4.42
N ARG A 453 26.49 20.85 4.65
CA ARG A 453 26.77 20.33 5.97
C ARG A 453 27.41 21.37 6.91
N GLU A 454 28.31 22.21 6.36
CA GLU A 454 29.09 23.16 7.17
C GLU A 454 28.22 24.29 7.71
N THR A 455 27.22 24.71 6.93
CA THR A 455 26.28 25.76 7.31
C THR A 455 25.00 25.24 7.93
N GLY A 456 24.78 23.90 7.91
CA GLY A 456 23.52 23.27 8.37
C GLY A 456 22.32 23.57 7.47
N GLU A 457 22.57 23.90 6.21
CA GLU A 457 21.51 24.19 5.23
C GLU A 457 20.86 22.90 4.69
N ILE A 458 19.54 22.85 4.82
CA ILE A 458 18.69 21.74 4.37
C ILE A 458 17.61 22.29 3.49
N GLN A 459 17.47 21.73 2.30
CA GLN A 459 16.35 22.01 1.40
C GLN A 459 15.15 21.16 1.81
N LEU A 460 14.00 21.80 1.97
CA LEU A 460 12.70 21.15 2.11
C LEU A 460 11.89 21.37 0.83
N THR A 461 11.19 20.34 0.37
CA THR A 461 10.27 20.41 -0.76
C THR A 461 8.87 20.06 -0.31
N ASN A 462 7.90 20.93 -0.61
CA ASN A 462 6.49 20.70 -0.31
C ASN A 462 5.82 19.92 -1.46
N TYR A 463 5.34 18.71 -1.17
CA TYR A 463 4.63 17.83 -2.10
C TYR A 463 3.10 17.86 -1.93
N ARG A 464 2.58 18.80 -1.14
CA ARG A 464 1.16 19.12 -1.19
C ARG A 464 0.83 19.87 -2.48
N ASP A 465 -0.38 19.66 -2.97
CA ASP A 465 -0.80 20.21 -4.26
C ASP A 465 -1.40 21.63 -4.12
N PHE A 466 -2.04 21.94 -2.98
CA PHE A 466 -2.78 23.19 -2.78
C PHE A 466 -2.40 23.94 -1.48
N THR A 467 -1.78 23.27 -0.50
CA THR A 467 -1.60 23.83 0.85
C THR A 467 -0.15 24.22 1.12
N ASN A 468 0.09 25.45 1.60
CA ASN A 468 1.41 25.92 2.05
C ASN A 468 1.87 25.18 3.31
N THR A 469 3.19 25.00 3.49
CA THR A 469 3.73 24.36 4.70
C THR A 469 3.40 25.12 5.99
N GLU A 470 3.28 26.44 5.96
CA GLU A 470 2.91 27.24 7.13
C GLU A 470 1.54 26.90 7.71
N GLU A 471 0.66 26.29 6.91
CA GLU A 471 -0.69 25.93 7.32
C GLU A 471 -0.77 24.58 8.02
N PHE A 472 0.11 23.62 7.64
CA PHE A 472 -0.01 22.23 8.11
C PHE A 472 1.22 21.68 8.82
N LEU A 473 2.42 22.30 8.69
CA LEU A 473 3.67 21.71 9.10
C LEU A 473 4.23 22.31 10.41
N THR A 474 4.53 21.43 11.36
CA THR A 474 5.53 21.65 12.42
C THR A 474 6.70 20.71 12.15
N LEU A 475 7.91 21.23 12.12
CA LEU A 475 9.16 20.49 11.95
C LEU A 475 9.89 20.35 13.27
N SER A 476 10.08 19.12 13.76
CA SER A 476 11.05 18.81 14.82
C SER A 476 12.33 18.27 14.17
N TRP A 477 13.49 18.63 14.71
CA TRP A 477 14.76 18.18 14.19
C TRP A 477 15.68 17.71 15.33
N GLU A 478 16.50 16.71 15.01
CA GLU A 478 17.56 16.17 15.87
C GLU A 478 18.84 16.00 15.07
N ILE A 479 19.95 16.44 15.65
CA ILE A 479 21.29 16.07 15.19
C ILE A 479 21.75 14.88 16.03
N GLN A 480 22.03 13.77 15.35
CA GLN A 480 22.42 12.51 15.98
C GLN A 480 23.89 12.21 15.68
N GLN A 481 24.63 11.77 16.68
CA GLN A 481 26.02 11.31 16.54
C GLN A 481 26.18 9.96 17.25
N ASP A 482 26.64 8.95 16.52
CA ASP A 482 26.81 7.57 17.00
C ASP A 482 25.53 6.97 17.66
N GLY A 483 24.35 7.42 17.21
CA GLY A 483 23.03 7.00 17.69
C GLY A 483 22.44 7.86 18.82
N ASP A 484 23.21 8.77 19.41
CA ASP A 484 22.74 9.66 20.47
C ASP A 484 22.35 11.04 19.90
N THR A 485 21.26 11.62 20.41
CA THR A 485 20.85 12.99 20.06
C THR A 485 21.76 13.99 20.76
N VAL A 486 22.51 14.79 19.98
CA VAL A 486 23.46 15.81 20.50
C VAL A 486 22.88 17.23 20.46
N ALA A 487 21.91 17.49 19.59
CA ALA A 487 21.14 18.74 19.55
C ALA A 487 19.76 18.47 18.97
N CYS A 488 18.76 19.27 19.37
CA CYS A 488 17.40 19.16 18.86
C CYS A 488 16.64 20.49 18.95
N GLY A 489 15.57 20.61 18.20
CA GLY A 489 14.71 21.79 18.24
C GLY A 489 13.44 21.64 17.42
N VAL A 490 12.65 22.73 17.35
CA VAL A 490 11.38 22.79 16.62
C VAL A 490 11.32 24.07 15.79
N MET A 491 10.74 23.98 14.61
CA MET A 491 10.48 25.10 13.68
C MET A 491 9.01 25.07 13.22
N ASP A 492 8.28 26.17 13.45
CA ASP A 492 6.86 26.32 13.11
C ASP A 492 6.58 27.30 11.96
N ASP A 493 7.54 28.18 11.63
CA ASP A 493 7.37 29.26 10.65
C ASP A 493 8.07 28.95 9.32
N ILE A 494 7.75 27.78 8.76
CA ILE A 494 8.28 27.34 7.47
C ILE A 494 7.27 27.68 6.39
N LYS A 495 7.66 28.51 5.40
CA LYS A 495 6.80 28.99 4.31
C LYS A 495 7.31 28.49 2.97
N ILE A 496 6.75 27.41 2.50
CA ILE A 496 7.05 26.82 1.18
C ILE A 496 5.72 26.57 0.46
N ALA A 497 5.54 27.20 -0.66
CA ALA A 497 4.34 27.03 -1.48
C ALA A 497 4.24 25.57 -2.02
N PRO A 498 3.05 25.15 -2.46
CA PRO A 498 2.87 23.85 -3.11
C PRO A 498 3.85 23.65 -4.27
N HIS A 499 4.46 22.46 -4.34
CA HIS A 499 5.47 22.05 -5.34
C HIS A 499 6.78 22.86 -5.33
N GLU A 500 6.94 23.77 -4.42
CA GLU A 500 8.16 24.59 -4.30
C GLU A 500 9.14 24.01 -3.25
N SER A 501 10.37 24.49 -3.32
CA SER A 501 11.42 24.15 -2.36
C SER A 501 11.90 25.41 -1.65
N GLY A 502 12.22 25.25 -0.36
CA GLY A 502 12.81 26.30 0.47
C GLY A 502 13.99 25.76 1.28
N VAL A 503 14.90 26.61 1.67
CA VAL A 503 16.06 26.23 2.49
C VAL A 503 15.85 26.69 3.93
N ILE A 504 16.03 25.78 4.88
CA ILE A 504 16.15 26.05 6.31
C ILE A 504 17.61 25.91 6.73
N THR A 505 17.97 26.59 7.84
CA THR A 505 19.30 26.44 8.44
C THR A 505 19.15 25.99 9.88
N LEU A 506 19.80 24.88 10.23
CA LEU A 506 19.84 24.43 11.61
C LEU A 506 20.68 25.40 12.46
N PRO A 507 20.24 25.74 13.69
CA PRO A 507 20.98 26.66 14.53
C PRO A 507 22.26 26.07 15.10
N ASP A 508 22.34 24.74 15.18
CA ASP A 508 23.47 24.01 15.77
C ASP A 508 24.35 23.39 14.70
N ALA A 509 25.67 23.34 14.98
CA ALA A 509 26.63 22.78 14.07
C ALA A 509 26.52 21.23 13.96
N ILE A 510 26.58 20.73 12.74
CA ILE A 510 26.55 19.29 12.48
C ILE A 510 27.95 18.70 12.73
N PRO A 511 28.12 17.68 13.59
CA PRO A 511 29.40 17.03 13.87
C PRO A 511 30.07 16.50 12.61
N THR A 512 31.41 16.43 12.64
CA THR A 512 32.22 15.98 11.49
C THR A 512 32.77 14.55 11.62
N GLU A 513 32.68 13.98 12.81
CA GLU A 513 33.22 12.65 13.13
C GLU A 513 32.11 11.71 13.61
N GLY A 514 32.28 10.41 13.42
CA GLY A 514 31.33 9.38 13.83
C GLY A 514 30.24 9.09 12.78
N ASP A 515 29.26 8.29 13.18
CA ASP A 515 28.00 8.11 12.45
C ASP A 515 27.12 9.34 12.76
N VAL A 516 26.99 10.24 11.79
CA VAL A 516 26.21 11.48 11.95
C VAL A 516 25.00 11.49 11.05
N ALA A 517 23.85 11.77 11.62
CA ALA A 517 22.59 11.94 10.91
C ALA A 517 21.82 13.17 11.41
N VAL A 518 20.98 13.73 10.55
CA VAL A 518 19.96 14.71 10.93
C VAL A 518 18.60 14.05 10.72
N LEU A 519 17.86 13.89 11.80
CA LEU A 519 16.48 13.40 11.77
C LEU A 519 15.54 14.60 11.75
N LEU A 520 14.66 14.65 10.76
CA LEU A 520 13.64 15.68 10.58
C LEU A 520 12.28 15.00 10.66
N GLN A 521 11.46 15.38 11.64
CA GLN A 521 10.15 14.80 11.86
C GLN A 521 9.07 15.84 11.52
N TYR A 522 8.14 15.46 10.67
CA TYR A 522 7.04 16.28 10.20
C TYR A 522 5.77 15.94 10.97
N SER A 523 5.12 16.93 11.56
CA SER A 523 3.87 16.75 12.30
C SER A 523 2.84 17.82 11.94
N ALA A 524 1.56 17.48 12.17
CA ALA A 524 0.45 18.37 11.95
C ALA A 524 0.52 19.60 12.88
N LYS A 525 0.50 20.81 12.30
CA LYS A 525 0.60 22.09 13.03
C LYS A 525 -0.67 22.43 13.80
N LYS A 526 -1.82 21.99 13.31
CA LYS A 526 -3.16 22.27 13.87
C LYS A 526 -3.99 21.00 13.92
N ASN A 527 -5.07 21.04 14.70
CA ASN A 527 -6.07 19.99 14.65
C ASN A 527 -6.76 20.01 13.28
N ASP A 528 -6.89 18.83 12.68
CA ASP A 528 -7.94 18.56 11.74
C ASP A 528 -9.08 17.94 12.55
N SER A 529 -10.21 18.60 12.58
CA SER A 529 -11.33 18.19 13.46
C SER A 529 -11.89 16.79 13.13
N VAL A 530 -11.56 16.25 11.96
CA VAL A 530 -12.09 14.99 11.45
C VAL A 530 -11.06 13.86 11.51
N PHE A 531 -9.79 14.12 11.14
CA PHE A 531 -8.82 13.06 10.90
C PHE A 531 -7.77 12.93 11.99
N PHE A 532 -7.21 14.01 12.48
CA PHE A 532 -6.10 13.97 13.43
C PHE A 532 -5.98 15.24 14.28
N GLU A 533 -5.30 15.10 15.41
CA GLU A 533 -4.96 16.19 16.31
C GLU A 533 -3.62 16.83 15.93
N LYS A 534 -3.38 18.04 16.44
CA LYS A 534 -2.06 18.70 16.39
C LYS A 534 -0.98 17.76 16.92
N GLY A 535 0.12 17.67 16.19
CA GLY A 535 1.23 16.78 16.53
C GLY A 535 1.13 15.38 15.89
N HIS A 536 0.04 15.07 15.17
CA HIS A 536 -0.04 13.82 14.42
C HIS A 536 1.15 13.70 13.45
N PRO A 537 1.91 12.57 13.47
CA PRO A 537 3.07 12.39 12.61
C PRO A 537 2.66 12.28 11.15
N LEU A 538 3.24 13.12 10.29
CA LEU A 538 3.04 13.12 8.83
C LEU A 538 4.14 12.34 8.09
N GLY A 539 5.29 12.11 8.72
CA GLY A 539 6.44 11.41 8.18
C GLY A 539 7.74 11.98 8.72
N PHE A 540 8.86 11.49 8.19
CA PHE A 540 10.18 11.97 8.57
C PHE A 540 11.20 11.78 7.44
N ASP A 541 12.32 12.52 7.52
CA ASP A 541 13.56 12.26 6.79
C ASP A 541 14.71 12.07 7.76
N GLN A 542 15.57 11.09 7.49
CA GLN A 542 16.85 10.97 8.15
C GLN A 542 17.97 11.17 7.14
N LEU A 543 18.63 12.32 7.21
CA LEU A 543 19.74 12.68 6.34
C LEU A 543 21.05 12.14 6.91
N ILE A 544 21.59 11.11 6.29
CA ILE A 544 22.88 10.54 6.69
C ILE A 544 24.00 11.46 6.21
N VAL A 545 24.68 12.09 7.17
CA VAL A 545 25.73 13.09 6.90
C VAL A 545 27.09 12.43 6.78
N SER A 546 27.42 11.49 7.67
CA SER A 546 28.65 10.71 7.63
C SER A 546 28.44 9.32 8.23
N ARG A 547 29.27 8.40 7.78
CA ARG A 547 29.41 7.09 8.40
C ARG A 547 30.77 7.01 9.05
N GLY A 548 30.79 6.82 10.36
CA GLY A 548 32.02 6.60 11.12
C GLY A 548 32.71 5.31 10.69
N ALA A 549 34.02 5.31 10.69
CA ALA A 549 34.77 4.08 10.53
C ALA A 549 34.43 3.13 11.69
N ARG A 550 34.05 1.90 11.38
CA ARG A 550 33.81 0.88 12.39
C ARG A 550 35.08 0.70 13.21
N LYS A 551 35.04 1.13 14.47
CA LYS A 551 36.13 0.85 15.40
C LYS A 551 36.09 -0.64 15.72
N GLU A 552 37.03 -1.41 15.15
CA GLU A 552 37.20 -2.78 15.60
C GLU A 552 37.65 -2.76 17.07
N GLU A 553 36.85 -3.40 17.92
CA GLU A 553 37.29 -3.57 19.30
C GLU A 553 38.54 -4.44 19.34
N ALA A 554 39.57 -3.94 20.03
CA ALA A 554 40.81 -4.67 20.20
C ALA A 554 40.55 -5.95 21.03
N LEU A 555 41.05 -7.06 20.57
CA LEU A 555 41.04 -8.33 21.31
C LEU A 555 41.92 -8.21 22.55
N ARG A 556 41.42 -8.66 23.70
CA ARG A 556 42.15 -8.67 24.97
C ARG A 556 43.10 -9.86 25.02
N LYS A 557 44.40 -9.57 25.04
CA LYS A 557 45.44 -10.60 25.19
C LYS A 557 45.57 -10.97 26.65
N GLY A 558 45.63 -12.27 26.94
CA GLY A 558 45.74 -12.75 28.33
C GLY A 558 45.74 -14.28 28.45
N PHE A 559 45.26 -14.76 29.59
CA PHE A 559 45.14 -16.19 29.81
C PHE A 559 43.92 -16.73 29.06
N VAL A 560 44.19 -17.56 28.06
CA VAL A 560 43.19 -18.37 27.34
C VAL A 560 43.90 -19.57 26.76
N ILE A 561 43.35 -20.77 26.95
CA ILE A 561 43.92 -22.05 26.49
C ILE A 561 42.96 -22.79 25.59
N ALA A 562 43.49 -23.62 24.73
CA ALA A 562 42.75 -24.51 23.84
C ALA A 562 43.09 -25.98 24.12
N GLU A 563 42.12 -26.76 24.52
CA GLU A 563 42.21 -28.21 24.58
C GLU A 563 41.52 -28.81 23.37
N GLU A 564 42.20 -29.66 22.62
CA GLU A 564 41.71 -30.22 21.37
C GLU A 564 41.66 -31.74 21.40
N ASP A 565 40.52 -32.29 20.96
CA ASP A 565 40.40 -33.72 20.67
C ASP A 565 40.01 -33.95 19.18
N SER A 566 39.63 -35.18 18.84
CA SER A 566 39.23 -35.52 17.45
C SER A 566 37.93 -34.86 16.98
N ARG A 567 37.08 -34.34 17.88
CA ARG A 567 35.75 -33.85 17.59
C ARG A 567 35.54 -32.38 17.95
N ALA A 568 36.28 -31.89 18.95
CA ALA A 568 36.03 -30.57 19.52
C ALA A 568 37.34 -29.84 19.86
N VAL A 569 37.20 -28.51 19.93
CA VAL A 569 38.14 -27.58 20.57
C VAL A 569 37.43 -26.97 21.76
N THR A 570 37.96 -27.16 22.97
CA THR A 570 37.48 -26.48 24.17
C THR A 570 38.36 -25.28 24.44
N VAL A 571 37.80 -24.08 24.45
CA VAL A 571 38.50 -22.83 24.77
C VAL A 571 38.12 -22.41 26.18
N THR A 572 39.10 -22.26 27.04
CA THR A 572 38.90 -21.92 28.48
C THR A 572 39.68 -20.66 28.83
N GLY A 573 39.02 -19.68 29.42
CA GLY A 573 39.61 -18.50 30.05
C GLY A 573 39.19 -18.42 31.54
N ASP A 574 39.55 -17.34 32.21
CA ASP A 574 39.29 -17.18 33.66
C ASP A 574 37.78 -17.23 34.00
N SER A 575 36.90 -16.72 33.14
CA SER A 575 35.47 -16.60 33.40
C SER A 575 34.59 -17.35 32.40
N PHE A 576 35.16 -18.07 31.45
CA PHE A 576 34.38 -18.73 30.41
C PHE A 576 34.94 -20.08 29.97
N ARG A 577 34.06 -20.90 29.39
CA ARG A 577 34.38 -22.15 28.72
C ARG A 577 33.48 -22.33 27.50
N TYR A 578 34.09 -22.38 26.32
CA TYR A 578 33.39 -22.54 25.02
C TYR A 578 33.82 -23.84 24.36
N VAL A 579 32.88 -24.52 23.71
CA VAL A 579 33.15 -25.77 22.99
C VAL A 579 32.82 -25.53 21.50
N PHE A 580 33.81 -25.75 20.65
CA PHE A 580 33.70 -25.62 19.19
C PHE A 580 33.72 -26.99 18.53
N SER A 581 32.74 -27.32 17.70
CA SER A 581 32.65 -28.58 16.96
C SER A 581 33.53 -28.55 15.71
N LYS A 582 34.48 -29.50 15.64
CA LYS A 582 35.32 -29.69 14.43
C LYS A 582 34.56 -30.35 13.28
N THR A 583 33.41 -30.94 13.55
CA THR A 583 32.57 -31.60 12.53
C THR A 583 31.49 -30.70 11.96
N GLU A 584 31.10 -29.63 12.68
CA GLU A 584 30.06 -28.70 12.28
C GLU A 584 30.61 -27.29 11.99
N GLY A 585 31.84 -26.98 12.48
CA GLY A 585 32.47 -25.68 12.28
C GLY A 585 31.78 -24.52 13.00
N VAL A 586 31.22 -24.79 14.18
CA VAL A 586 30.48 -23.81 15.00
C VAL A 586 30.67 -24.09 16.50
N PHE A 587 30.35 -23.11 17.35
CA PHE A 587 30.27 -23.32 18.79
C PHE A 587 28.99 -24.13 19.15
N THR A 588 29.19 -25.18 19.94
CA THR A 588 28.10 -26.06 20.41
C THR A 588 27.70 -25.77 21.84
N ALA A 589 28.58 -25.16 22.64
CA ALA A 589 28.28 -24.68 23.98
C ALA A 589 29.10 -23.43 24.30
N MET A 590 28.50 -22.48 24.98
CA MET A 590 29.16 -21.27 25.46
C MET A 590 28.67 -20.98 26.87
N VAL A 591 29.60 -21.05 27.85
CA VAL A 591 29.33 -20.70 29.23
C VAL A 591 30.25 -19.55 29.64
N LYS A 592 29.68 -18.48 30.19
CA LYS A 592 30.42 -17.33 30.72
C LYS A 592 29.88 -16.96 32.10
N ASN A 593 30.73 -16.75 33.08
CA ASN A 593 30.34 -16.45 34.46
C ASN A 593 29.33 -17.48 35.04
N ASN A 594 29.50 -18.76 34.71
CA ASN A 594 28.58 -19.87 35.05
C ASN A 594 27.17 -19.76 34.44
N VAL A 595 26.96 -18.89 33.46
CA VAL A 595 25.70 -18.74 32.72
C VAL A 595 25.85 -19.39 31.35
N ASN A 596 24.92 -20.27 31.00
CA ASN A 596 24.78 -20.77 29.62
C ASN A 596 24.26 -19.66 28.70
N ILE A 597 25.05 -19.31 27.72
CA ILE A 597 24.66 -18.30 26.72
C ILE A 597 23.72 -18.91 25.65
N MET A 598 23.85 -20.22 25.40
CA MET A 598 23.07 -20.89 24.35
C MET A 598 22.29 -22.08 24.90
N THR A 599 21.07 -22.32 24.39
CA THR A 599 20.23 -23.47 24.74
C THR A 599 20.53 -24.70 23.88
N ARG A 600 21.09 -24.50 22.71
CA ARG A 600 21.49 -25.54 21.75
C ARG A 600 22.64 -25.03 20.85
N PRO A 601 23.33 -25.92 20.10
CA PRO A 601 24.40 -25.54 19.19
C PRO A 601 24.02 -24.43 18.20
N MET A 602 24.99 -23.59 17.87
CA MET A 602 24.87 -22.68 16.72
C MET A 602 24.68 -23.47 15.42
N THR A 603 24.10 -22.85 14.42
CA THR A 603 23.96 -23.45 13.09
C THR A 603 24.34 -22.44 12.01
N TRP A 604 24.92 -22.95 10.93
CA TRP A 604 24.97 -22.20 9.69
C TRP A 604 23.55 -22.04 9.14
N ASN A 605 23.17 -20.84 8.79
CA ASN A 605 21.85 -20.55 8.28
C ASN A 605 21.90 -19.93 6.88
N VAL A 606 21.24 -20.58 5.94
CA VAL A 606 21.04 -20.08 4.56
C VAL A 606 19.55 -20.03 4.19
N TRP A 607 18.67 -20.35 5.13
CA TRP A 607 17.23 -20.45 4.92
C TRP A 607 16.48 -19.37 5.69
N ARG A 608 15.44 -18.83 5.08
CA ARG A 608 14.40 -18.04 5.74
C ARG A 608 13.05 -18.72 5.57
N ALA A 609 12.05 -18.41 6.42
CA ALA A 609 10.67 -18.75 6.18
C ALA A 609 10.22 -17.99 4.91
N PRO A 610 9.90 -18.70 3.80
CA PRO A 610 9.57 -18.01 2.56
C PRO A 610 8.42 -17.05 2.74
N THR A 611 8.58 -15.84 2.26
CA THR A 611 7.50 -14.85 2.18
C THR A 611 6.54 -15.22 1.04
N ASP A 612 5.36 -14.60 0.98
CA ASP A 612 4.46 -14.80 -0.12
C ASP A 612 5.09 -14.38 -1.46
N ASN A 613 5.90 -13.32 -1.46
CA ASN A 613 6.66 -12.87 -2.64
C ASN A 613 7.78 -13.85 -3.07
N ASP A 614 8.22 -14.74 -2.21
CA ASP A 614 9.19 -15.79 -2.53
C ASP A 614 8.58 -16.99 -3.31
N GLN A 615 7.27 -17.01 -3.55
CA GLN A 615 6.54 -18.16 -4.13
C GLN A 615 7.15 -18.68 -5.42
N PHE A 616 7.70 -17.84 -6.28
CA PHE A 616 8.32 -18.22 -7.54
C PHE A 616 9.71 -18.82 -7.34
N VAL A 617 10.54 -18.23 -6.50
CA VAL A 617 11.93 -18.64 -6.27
C VAL A 617 12.06 -19.75 -5.22
N ARG A 618 11.08 -19.92 -4.36
CA ARG A 618 11.08 -20.94 -3.29
C ARG A 618 11.36 -22.36 -3.83
N LYS A 619 10.73 -22.73 -4.93
CA LYS A 619 10.94 -24.06 -5.56
C LYS A 619 12.39 -24.26 -5.99
N GLU A 620 13.04 -23.22 -6.49
CA GLU A 620 14.45 -23.26 -6.88
C GLU A 620 15.37 -23.42 -5.65
N TRP A 621 15.07 -22.72 -4.55
CA TRP A 621 15.79 -22.86 -3.29
C TRP A 621 15.67 -24.25 -2.68
N GLU A 622 14.47 -24.82 -2.66
CA GLU A 622 14.20 -26.19 -2.20
C GLU A 622 14.91 -27.22 -3.10
N GLN A 623 14.89 -27.03 -4.42
CA GLN A 623 15.64 -27.85 -5.36
C GLN A 623 17.14 -27.75 -5.18
N ALA A 624 17.66 -26.59 -4.80
CA ALA A 624 19.06 -26.39 -4.45
C ALA A 624 19.44 -27.00 -3.10
N GLY A 625 18.44 -27.32 -2.24
CA GLY A 625 18.61 -27.91 -0.92
C GLY A 625 19.01 -26.91 0.17
N TYR A 626 18.61 -25.64 0.01
CA TYR A 626 18.94 -24.59 0.97
C TYR A 626 18.17 -24.72 2.28
N ASN A 627 17.00 -25.35 2.26
CA ASN A 627 16.16 -25.62 3.43
C ASN A 627 16.76 -26.69 4.37
N GLU A 628 17.61 -27.60 3.85
CA GLU A 628 18.21 -28.71 4.62
C GLU A 628 19.70 -28.91 4.24
N PRO A 629 20.58 -27.94 4.48
CA PRO A 629 21.98 -28.05 4.10
C PRO A 629 22.73 -29.00 5.02
N ALA A 630 23.46 -29.94 4.44
CA ALA A 630 24.45 -30.73 5.13
C ALA A 630 25.80 -29.98 5.14
N ILE A 631 26.47 -30.01 6.27
CA ILE A 631 27.77 -29.38 6.49
C ILE A 631 28.87 -30.42 6.39
N LYS A 632 29.96 -30.07 5.68
CA LYS A 632 31.17 -30.86 5.67
C LYS A 632 32.36 -29.98 6.00
N VAL A 633 33.02 -30.27 7.11
CA VAL A 633 34.31 -29.66 7.48
C VAL A 633 35.42 -30.46 6.85
N TYR A 634 36.32 -29.80 6.09
CA TYR A 634 37.48 -30.41 5.45
C TYR A 634 38.74 -30.29 6.30
N ALA A 635 38.86 -29.17 7.02
CA ALA A 635 39.97 -28.92 7.94
C ALA A 635 39.47 -28.04 9.09
N CYS A 636 39.94 -28.31 10.29
CA CYS A 636 39.71 -27.45 11.44
C CYS A 636 40.93 -27.58 12.37
N ASN A 637 41.63 -26.49 12.60
CA ASN A 637 42.83 -26.42 13.41
C ASN A 637 42.71 -25.30 14.43
N ALA A 638 43.10 -25.57 15.67
CA ALA A 638 43.20 -24.56 16.71
C ALA A 638 44.65 -24.27 17.07
N LYS A 639 44.93 -23.04 17.44
CA LYS A 639 46.25 -22.61 17.93
C LYS A 639 46.08 -21.49 18.97
N GLU A 640 46.94 -21.52 19.95
CA GLU A 640 47.16 -20.42 20.88
C GLU A 640 48.20 -19.46 20.24
N GLU A 641 47.86 -18.21 20.10
CA GLU A 641 48.70 -17.20 19.47
C GLU A 641 48.53 -15.85 20.14
N ASP A 642 49.63 -15.28 20.64
CA ASP A 642 49.63 -13.93 21.23
C ASP A 642 48.57 -13.68 22.34
N GLY A 643 48.25 -14.69 23.14
CA GLY A 643 47.24 -14.57 24.23
C GLY A 643 45.79 -14.57 23.75
N VAL A 644 45.54 -15.14 22.59
CA VAL A 644 44.18 -15.45 22.06
C VAL A 644 44.20 -16.89 21.51
N VAL A 645 43.01 -17.47 21.35
CA VAL A 645 42.86 -18.76 20.64
C VAL A 645 42.27 -18.49 19.26
N VAL A 646 42.95 -18.98 18.22
CA VAL A 646 42.49 -18.89 16.82
C VAL A 646 42.09 -20.30 16.35
N ILE A 647 40.87 -20.38 15.77
CA ILE A 647 40.31 -21.62 15.21
C ILE A 647 40.05 -21.33 13.70
N ASP A 648 40.85 -21.98 12.85
CA ASP A 648 40.69 -21.87 11.37
C ASP A 648 39.94 -23.10 10.86
N CYS A 649 38.84 -22.88 10.14
CA CYS A 649 38.02 -23.94 9.55
C CYS A 649 37.76 -23.74 8.09
N LYS A 650 37.81 -24.85 7.31
CA LYS A 650 37.36 -24.90 5.92
C LYS A 650 36.18 -25.85 5.83
N LEU A 651 35.06 -25.37 5.32
CA LEU A 651 33.85 -26.17 5.24
C LEU A 651 33.02 -25.87 4.00
N SER A 652 32.04 -26.71 3.74
CA SER A 652 31.04 -26.45 2.69
C SER A 652 29.63 -26.82 3.15
N LEU A 653 28.67 -26.18 2.50
CA LEU A 653 27.24 -26.49 2.62
C LEU A 653 26.74 -27.07 1.30
N ALA A 654 26.00 -28.18 1.38
CA ALA A 654 25.43 -28.88 0.24
C ALA A 654 24.13 -29.58 0.60
N ALA A 655 23.24 -29.83 -0.34
CA ALA A 655 22.25 -30.89 -0.17
C ALA A 655 22.96 -32.26 -0.16
N VAL A 656 22.42 -33.24 0.55
CA VAL A 656 23.09 -34.53 0.87
C VAL A 656 23.69 -35.25 -0.34
N TYR A 657 23.07 -35.16 -1.50
CA TYR A 657 23.48 -35.86 -2.75
C TYR A 657 23.87 -34.90 -3.88
N ARG A 658 24.15 -33.63 -3.56
CA ARG A 658 24.52 -32.60 -4.56
C ARG A 658 25.89 -32.01 -4.31
N ARG A 659 26.44 -31.33 -5.33
CA ARG A 659 27.67 -30.56 -5.15
C ARG A 659 27.44 -29.41 -4.18
N PRO A 660 28.45 -29.02 -3.40
CA PRO A 660 28.35 -27.87 -2.53
C PRO A 660 27.90 -26.60 -3.28
N PHE A 661 26.95 -25.89 -2.70
CA PHE A 661 26.52 -24.59 -3.22
C PHE A 661 27.27 -23.44 -2.55
N LEU A 662 27.96 -23.70 -1.41
CA LEU A 662 28.71 -22.70 -0.68
C LEU A 662 29.96 -23.33 -0.05
N HIS A 663 31.11 -22.72 -0.27
CA HIS A 663 32.37 -23.03 0.41
C HIS A 663 32.75 -21.88 1.32
N LEU A 664 33.19 -22.19 2.55
CA LEU A 664 33.55 -21.20 3.56
C LEU A 664 34.98 -21.45 4.08
N ASP A 665 35.74 -20.37 4.13
CA ASP A 665 36.97 -20.24 4.90
C ASP A 665 36.68 -19.38 6.13
N CYS A 666 36.72 -19.97 7.31
CA CYS A 666 36.32 -19.33 8.55
C CYS A 666 37.46 -19.23 9.54
N ARG A 667 37.59 -18.08 10.18
CA ARG A 667 38.49 -17.85 11.30
C ARG A 667 37.69 -17.36 12.50
N PHE A 668 37.76 -18.07 13.61
CA PHE A 668 37.20 -17.64 14.89
C PHE A 668 38.36 -17.30 15.82
N THR A 669 38.40 -16.10 16.37
CA THR A 669 39.39 -15.70 17.38
C THR A 669 38.69 -15.44 18.68
N VAL A 670 39.09 -16.20 19.74
CA VAL A 670 38.57 -16.05 21.08
C VAL A 670 39.63 -15.40 21.96
N ASP A 671 39.29 -14.31 22.59
CA ASP A 671 40.21 -13.54 23.43
C ASP A 671 40.11 -13.93 24.92
N ALA A 672 40.96 -13.34 25.76
CA ALA A 672 41.04 -13.63 27.19
C ALA A 672 39.78 -13.28 28.00
N GLU A 673 38.91 -12.39 27.47
CA GLU A 673 37.63 -12.04 28.10
C GLU A 673 36.45 -12.89 27.56
N GLY A 674 36.73 -13.81 26.60
CA GLY A 674 35.71 -14.65 25.95
C GLY A 674 34.98 -13.92 24.82
N LYS A 675 35.52 -12.81 24.29
CA LYS A 675 35.01 -12.20 23.07
C LYS A 675 35.38 -13.07 21.88
N VAL A 676 34.42 -13.30 20.97
CA VAL A 676 34.62 -14.09 19.77
C VAL A 676 34.53 -13.19 18.55
N ARG A 677 35.61 -13.15 17.76
CA ARG A 677 35.61 -12.55 16.41
C ARG A 677 35.48 -13.68 15.39
N ALA A 678 34.52 -13.58 14.50
CA ALA A 678 34.34 -14.49 13.38
C ALA A 678 34.61 -13.77 12.04
N GLU A 679 35.59 -14.25 11.30
CA GLU A 679 35.91 -13.79 9.94
C GLU A 679 35.54 -14.93 8.99
N ILE A 680 34.58 -14.68 8.09
CA ILE A 680 34.00 -15.70 7.22
C ILE A 680 34.08 -15.23 5.78
N ASN A 681 34.82 -15.99 4.96
CA ASN A 681 34.95 -15.76 3.53
C ASN A 681 34.20 -16.87 2.78
N GLY A 682 33.18 -16.49 2.00
CA GLY A 682 32.31 -17.41 1.30
C GLY A 682 32.48 -17.36 -0.22
N LYS A 683 32.49 -18.53 -0.85
CA LYS A 683 32.41 -18.67 -2.32
C LYS A 683 31.17 -19.47 -2.68
N ARG A 684 30.20 -18.79 -3.29
CA ARG A 684 28.93 -19.38 -3.75
C ARG A 684 29.11 -19.98 -5.17
N ASP A 685 28.41 -21.08 -5.44
CA ASP A 685 28.22 -21.60 -6.80
C ASP A 685 27.24 -20.67 -7.54
N MET A 686 27.72 -19.99 -8.57
CA MET A 686 26.93 -19.01 -9.34
C MET A 686 25.91 -19.64 -10.28
N GLU A 687 25.99 -20.95 -10.53
CA GLU A 687 24.97 -21.69 -11.30
C GLU A 687 23.71 -22.01 -10.46
N ARG A 688 23.75 -21.74 -9.14
CA ARG A 688 22.63 -21.92 -8.21
C ARG A 688 21.88 -20.60 -7.99
N PRO A 689 20.61 -20.64 -7.61
CA PRO A 689 19.86 -19.44 -7.26
C PRO A 689 20.56 -18.68 -6.12
N PHE A 690 20.25 -17.39 -5.95
CA PHE A 690 20.77 -16.61 -4.83
C PHE A 690 20.35 -17.21 -3.48
N LEU A 691 21.15 -16.97 -2.45
CA LEU A 691 20.84 -17.46 -1.11
C LEU A 691 19.72 -16.61 -0.49
N PRO A 692 18.65 -17.23 0.08
CA PRO A 692 17.62 -16.49 0.80
C PRO A 692 18.18 -15.68 1.98
N ARG A 693 19.19 -16.22 2.64
CA ARG A 693 19.89 -15.65 3.79
C ARG A 693 21.29 -16.26 3.91
N PHE A 694 22.20 -15.61 4.62
CA PHE A 694 23.45 -16.20 5.05
C PHE A 694 23.88 -15.65 6.41
N GLY A 695 24.20 -16.53 7.36
CA GLY A 695 24.72 -16.15 8.67
C GLY A 695 24.88 -17.31 9.64
N LEU A 696 25.25 -16.96 10.87
CA LEU A 696 25.26 -17.87 12.02
C LEU A 696 24.00 -17.64 12.84
N ARG A 697 23.32 -18.72 13.20
CA ARG A 697 22.13 -18.70 14.05
C ARG A 697 22.48 -19.15 15.46
N MET A 698 22.19 -18.32 16.44
CA MET A 698 22.31 -18.59 17.86
C MET A 698 20.94 -18.81 18.50
N PHE A 699 20.88 -19.61 19.55
CA PHE A 699 19.64 -19.91 20.27
C PHE A 699 19.83 -19.57 21.74
N LEU A 700 19.31 -18.44 22.15
CA LEU A 700 19.49 -17.88 23.49
C LEU A 700 18.43 -18.42 24.47
N PRO A 701 18.72 -18.47 25.78
CA PRO A 701 17.72 -18.71 26.81
C PRO A 701 16.67 -17.60 26.86
N LYS A 702 15.44 -17.92 27.27
CA LYS A 702 14.35 -16.94 27.39
C LYS A 702 14.68 -15.76 28.34
N SER A 703 15.67 -15.91 29.23
CA SER A 703 16.16 -14.80 30.07
C SER A 703 16.94 -13.71 29.32
N PHE A 704 17.27 -13.95 28.04
CA PHE A 704 17.83 -12.97 27.12
C PHE A 704 16.69 -12.50 26.19
N ASP A 705 15.67 -11.89 26.74
CA ASP A 705 14.45 -11.49 26.02
C ASP A 705 14.50 -10.08 25.42
N THR A 706 15.50 -9.29 25.79
CA THR A 706 15.70 -7.93 25.29
C THR A 706 16.93 -7.86 24.39
N ALA A 707 16.79 -7.25 23.22
CA ALA A 707 17.87 -6.94 22.29
C ALA A 707 18.11 -5.43 22.26
N GLU A 708 19.36 -5.01 22.50
CA GLU A 708 19.82 -3.66 22.24
C GLU A 708 20.64 -3.67 20.95
N TYR A 709 20.35 -2.76 20.04
CA TYR A 709 21.03 -2.72 18.75
C TYR A 709 21.10 -1.29 18.22
N TYR A 710 22.09 -1.04 17.34
CA TYR A 710 22.17 0.11 16.48
C TYR A 710 21.87 -0.33 15.06
N GLY A 711 20.81 0.19 14.46
CA GLY A 711 20.34 -0.23 13.15
C GLY A 711 19.05 0.49 12.78
N TYR A 712 18.41 0.08 11.68
CA TYR A 712 17.07 0.56 11.35
C TYR A 712 16.04 -0.06 12.29
N GLY A 713 15.26 0.79 12.95
CA GLY A 713 14.20 0.42 13.89
C GLY A 713 13.17 1.56 14.09
N PRO A 714 12.14 1.36 14.90
CA PRO A 714 11.85 0.19 15.74
C PRO A 714 11.18 -0.98 14.98
N TYR A 715 10.71 -0.74 13.75
CA TYR A 715 9.97 -1.76 12.97
C TYR A 715 10.92 -2.67 12.21
N GLU A 716 10.42 -3.86 11.82
CA GLU A 716 11.17 -4.71 10.90
C GLU A 716 11.56 -3.95 9.64
N SER A 717 12.73 -4.24 9.12
CA SER A 717 13.27 -3.51 7.98
C SER A 717 14.14 -4.40 7.10
N TYR A 718 14.04 -4.17 5.79
CA TYR A 718 14.75 -4.90 4.73
C TYR A 718 15.41 -3.90 3.78
N CYS A 719 16.26 -4.36 2.88
CA CYS A 719 16.93 -3.47 1.93
C CYS A 719 15.95 -2.70 1.01
N ASP A 720 14.79 -3.27 0.75
CA ASP A 720 13.72 -2.75 -0.10
C ASP A 720 12.51 -2.21 0.69
N LYS A 721 12.50 -2.36 2.02
CA LYS A 721 11.44 -1.88 2.93
C LYS A 721 12.05 -1.42 4.26
N HIS A 722 12.38 -0.14 4.42
CA HIS A 722 13.00 0.40 5.63
C HIS A 722 12.65 1.87 5.92
N HIS A 723 11.77 2.47 5.15
CA HIS A 723 11.38 3.87 5.35
C HIS A 723 10.41 4.09 6.51
N ALA A 724 9.78 3.02 7.03
CA ALA A 724 9.05 3.08 8.31
C ALA A 724 9.99 3.26 9.52
N SER A 725 11.29 2.99 9.34
CA SER A 725 12.31 2.94 10.38
C SER A 725 13.39 4.00 10.14
N SER A 726 14.02 4.43 11.23
CA SER A 726 15.21 5.30 11.20
C SER A 726 16.42 4.58 11.78
N LEU A 727 17.61 4.99 11.38
CA LEU A 727 18.85 4.47 11.95
C LEU A 727 19.07 5.08 13.34
N GLY A 728 19.20 4.25 14.37
CA GLY A 728 19.36 4.69 15.75
C GLY A 728 19.69 3.56 16.71
N HIS A 729 19.74 3.88 18.00
CA HIS A 729 19.81 2.91 19.09
C HIS A 729 18.40 2.51 19.53
N PHE A 730 18.17 1.21 19.59
CA PHE A 730 16.90 0.66 20.04
C PHE A 730 17.11 -0.45 21.06
N ALA A 731 16.18 -0.57 21.99
CA ALA A 731 16.06 -1.66 22.93
C ALA A 731 14.65 -2.23 22.84
N GLN A 732 14.52 -3.48 22.44
CA GLN A 732 13.24 -4.14 22.19
C GLN A 732 13.25 -5.56 22.72
N THR A 733 12.08 -6.04 23.12
CA THR A 733 11.91 -7.44 23.50
C THR A 733 11.79 -8.31 22.25
N ALA A 734 11.93 -9.63 22.42
CA ALA A 734 11.70 -10.58 21.32
C ALA A 734 10.24 -10.52 20.81
N ASP A 735 9.29 -10.20 21.69
CA ASP A 735 7.88 -10.06 21.32
C ASP A 735 7.64 -8.75 20.50
N ASP A 736 8.34 -7.65 20.81
CA ASP A 736 8.27 -6.39 20.04
C ASP A 736 8.85 -6.54 18.63
N LEU A 737 9.79 -7.48 18.44
CA LEU A 737 10.45 -7.77 17.17
C LEU A 737 9.69 -8.79 16.32
N PHE A 738 8.57 -9.32 16.81
CA PHE A 738 7.77 -10.31 16.11
C PHE A 738 6.58 -9.67 15.43
N GLU A 739 6.46 -9.84 14.12
CA GLU A 739 5.29 -9.43 13.33
C GLU A 739 4.37 -10.64 13.15
N ASP A 740 3.14 -10.55 13.65
CA ASP A 740 2.17 -11.67 13.68
C ASP A 740 1.35 -11.71 12.39
N TYR A 741 2.00 -11.94 11.25
CA TYR A 741 1.31 -12.12 9.98
C TYR A 741 0.30 -13.26 10.05
N VAL A 742 -0.91 -13.05 9.51
CA VAL A 742 -2.00 -14.06 9.53
C VAL A 742 -1.53 -15.41 8.97
N LYS A 743 -0.77 -15.37 7.87
CA LYS A 743 0.00 -16.54 7.42
C LYS A 743 1.46 -16.37 7.87
N PRO A 744 1.94 -17.20 8.81
CA PRO A 744 3.30 -17.09 9.33
C PRO A 744 4.37 -17.18 8.23
N GLN A 745 5.25 -16.20 8.21
CA GLN A 745 6.36 -16.10 7.26
C GLN A 745 7.53 -15.35 7.89
N GLU A 746 8.58 -15.09 7.12
CA GLU A 746 9.74 -14.31 7.58
C GLU A 746 9.33 -12.96 8.11
N ASN A 747 9.84 -12.62 9.30
CA ASN A 747 9.63 -11.31 9.95
C ASN A 747 10.79 -10.99 10.91
N GLY A 748 10.76 -9.79 11.49
CA GLY A 748 11.68 -9.34 12.53
C GLY A 748 13.11 -9.08 12.05
N THR A 749 13.35 -8.92 10.75
CA THR A 749 14.65 -8.52 10.23
C THR A 749 14.91 -7.04 10.50
N LEU A 750 16.11 -6.71 10.95
CA LEU A 750 16.57 -5.35 11.21
C LEU A 750 17.73 -5.01 10.26
N HIS A 751 17.48 -4.10 9.33
CA HIS A 751 18.45 -3.70 8.30
C HIS A 751 19.59 -2.87 8.90
N MET A 752 20.81 -3.07 8.39
CA MET A 752 22.03 -2.33 8.81
C MET A 752 22.35 -2.42 10.31
N THR A 753 21.96 -3.49 10.99
CA THR A 753 22.16 -3.69 12.44
C THR A 753 23.61 -3.93 12.81
N ARG A 754 24.03 -3.34 13.94
CA ARG A 754 25.35 -3.49 14.56
C ARG A 754 25.23 -3.88 16.03
#